data_6fa9b86d32f3bdcff6a354abf65681ae
#
_entry.id   6fa9b86d32f3bdcff6a354abf65681ae
#
_cell.length_a   1.000
_cell.length_b   1.000
_cell.length_c   1.000
_cell.angle_alpha   90.00
_cell.angle_beta   90.00
_cell.angle_gamma   90.00
#
_symmetry.space_group_name_H-M   'P 1'
#
loop_
_entity.id
_entity.type
_entity.pdbx_description
1 polymer ?
#
loop_
_entity_poly.entity_id
_entity_poly.type
_entity_poly.pdbx_seq_one_letter_code
_entity_poly.pdbx_strand_id
1 'polypeptide(L)'
;MLEDLIQLHQSGRLDEAESGYRQLLAENPENAEVLHLLGILRAQRGDLPEAYGLVQRAGELAPDNAACQHTLGEMYLSEGRLDEAQRAYDHARQLNPNLASAHAGLGQVAFLRGDIDAAEGHFRVALRAEENDVQALTGLGKIAQMRGDPQRALQLLTQAAELAPDDPLIQTAYAQAMLDQDILDFAAKALDNALTVKPDYPLAQALRADVHVRKGAFAEARPIFESLLARGEQIAAARTGLGDIERAQGRHDQAIAHYDEALGVQPDLHHVAVRRADSLARSGRVAQAIDDLRWYVASHPDGVKAHIGLAQLLAQTARYDEAVAVWTAAEIRWPDDINVKAQHALTLDRAGRNSEALAKAEEAASSPRPAIAILRARGALLAGDPAAAVQRLQRIDESRFEAKSMRLARRRQRLLGLAFDRLEQWPDAVEAFMQAQRMGSTRLPDLLSLDEGTEAALRQLAAEPALEEARGVAPILLCGLPGSGVAQVAALLADQSGWFVRRERFGAVPDFISAPFDERLMQPLHQAALAVLARRYRRPLERAKVAETTQVVDWLPVLDTRIIPAVKRALPGTRLLIVAREPQDMLLDWMAFGWSQGYSMPDPLTGARWMRLAAMHLDLAAKMLPVFRADPDALLAKGGGASRRQLGEHLGLTEVAWGPLARGARRGRGGLPVCFTAGHAAHYREVLSEAFAALDG
;
A
#
# COMPACT_ATOMS: atom_id res chain seq x y z
N MET A 1 -38.18 -28.25 47.93
CA MET A 1 -39.09 -28.49 46.75
C MET A 1 -38.94 -27.36 45.71
N LEU A 2 -39.05 -26.06 46.04
CA LEU A 2 -38.85 -25.00 45.05
C LEU A 2 -37.38 -24.99 44.50
N GLU A 3 -36.37 -25.12 45.35
CA GLU A 3 -34.99 -25.21 44.97
C GLU A 3 -34.69 -26.36 44.01
N ASP A 4 -35.32 -27.55 44.25
CA ASP A 4 -35.17 -28.71 43.37
C ASP A 4 -35.76 -28.42 41.99
N LEU A 5 -36.90 -27.72 41.94
CA LEU A 5 -37.54 -27.30 40.68
C LEU A 5 -36.70 -26.25 39.92
N ILE A 6 -36.03 -25.33 40.62
CA ILE A 6 -35.09 -24.40 40.02
C ILE A 6 -33.91 -25.16 39.44
N GLN A 7 -33.37 -26.19 40.12
CA GLN A 7 -32.29 -27.02 39.59
C GLN A 7 -32.72 -27.81 38.34
N LEU A 8 -33.98 -28.34 38.34
CA LEU A 8 -34.54 -28.99 37.17
C LEU A 8 -34.65 -28.01 35.98
N HIS A 9 -35.12 -26.81 36.23
CA HIS A 9 -35.22 -25.76 35.24
C HIS A 9 -33.84 -25.38 34.66
N GLN A 10 -32.85 -25.15 35.52
CA GLN A 10 -31.48 -24.84 35.12
C GLN A 10 -30.78 -25.99 34.39
N SER A 11 -31.11 -27.25 34.72
CA SER A 11 -30.56 -28.43 34.02
C SER A 11 -31.27 -28.76 32.69
N GLY A 12 -32.21 -27.91 32.24
CA GLY A 12 -32.98 -28.11 31.00
C GLY A 12 -34.08 -29.16 31.06
N ARG A 13 -34.41 -29.70 32.26
CA ARG A 13 -35.52 -30.62 32.46
C ARG A 13 -36.84 -29.86 32.58
N LEU A 14 -37.19 -29.12 31.48
CA LEU A 14 -38.25 -28.12 31.51
C LEU A 14 -39.64 -28.70 31.77
N ASP A 15 -39.96 -29.94 31.32
CA ASP A 15 -41.27 -30.54 31.55
C ASP A 15 -41.52 -30.87 33.02
N GLU A 16 -40.49 -31.35 33.70
CA GLU A 16 -40.56 -31.68 35.14
C GLU A 16 -40.61 -30.41 35.99
N ALA A 17 -39.83 -29.41 35.64
CA ALA A 17 -39.86 -28.10 36.30
C ALA A 17 -41.26 -27.45 36.15
N GLU A 18 -41.83 -27.44 34.92
CA GLU A 18 -43.15 -26.87 34.66
C GLU A 18 -44.26 -27.56 35.48
N SER A 19 -44.24 -28.91 35.44
CA SER A 19 -45.22 -29.71 36.22
C SER A 19 -45.14 -29.36 37.70
N GLY A 20 -43.93 -29.25 38.26
CA GLY A 20 -43.72 -28.89 39.66
C GLY A 20 -44.16 -27.44 39.98
N TYR A 21 -43.83 -26.45 39.11
CA TYR A 21 -44.28 -25.08 39.28
C TYR A 21 -45.82 -24.97 39.24
N ARG A 22 -46.48 -25.67 38.30
CA ARG A 22 -47.94 -25.71 38.22
C ARG A 22 -48.57 -26.37 39.45
N GLN A 23 -47.94 -27.40 40.03
CA GLN A 23 -48.39 -28.03 41.27
C GLN A 23 -48.26 -27.03 42.44
N LEU A 24 -47.16 -26.34 42.59
CA LEU A 24 -47.01 -25.30 43.65
C LEU A 24 -48.01 -24.16 43.49
N LEU A 25 -48.33 -23.78 42.25
CA LEU A 25 -49.39 -22.73 42.02
C LEU A 25 -50.80 -23.23 42.28
N ALA A 26 -51.05 -24.55 42.16
CA ALA A 26 -52.33 -25.15 42.57
C ALA A 26 -52.52 -25.10 44.10
N GLU A 27 -51.43 -25.22 44.87
CA GLU A 27 -51.44 -25.09 46.33
C GLU A 27 -51.46 -23.63 46.77
N ASN A 28 -50.71 -22.73 46.07
CA ASN A 28 -50.67 -21.31 46.35
C ASN A 28 -50.66 -20.48 45.05
N PRO A 29 -51.85 -20.10 44.53
CA PRO A 29 -51.98 -19.39 43.24
C PRO A 29 -51.39 -17.95 43.22
N GLU A 30 -51.07 -17.41 44.38
CA GLU A 30 -50.51 -16.03 44.55
C GLU A 30 -49.01 -16.05 44.90
N ASN A 31 -48.34 -17.20 44.69
CA ASN A 31 -46.91 -17.28 44.86
C ASN A 31 -46.19 -16.56 43.73
N ALA A 32 -45.79 -15.32 43.96
CA ALA A 32 -45.15 -14.43 42.97
C ALA A 32 -43.84 -15.00 42.43
N GLU A 33 -43.04 -15.68 43.25
CA GLU A 33 -41.78 -16.28 42.84
C GLU A 33 -41.99 -17.47 41.86
N VAL A 34 -42.97 -18.30 42.15
CA VAL A 34 -43.30 -19.46 41.29
C VAL A 34 -43.92 -18.98 39.97
N LEU A 35 -44.78 -17.96 40.01
CA LEU A 35 -45.35 -17.32 38.82
C LEU A 35 -44.25 -16.75 37.93
N HIS A 36 -43.25 -16.04 38.51
CA HIS A 36 -42.16 -15.49 37.79
C HIS A 36 -41.30 -16.57 37.13
N LEU A 37 -40.90 -17.64 37.87
CA LEU A 37 -40.13 -18.79 37.36
C LEU A 37 -40.87 -19.53 36.25
N LEU A 38 -42.18 -19.76 36.42
CA LEU A 38 -43.00 -20.38 35.38
C LEU A 38 -43.07 -19.49 34.14
N GLY A 39 -43.18 -18.16 34.35
CA GLY A 39 -43.17 -17.18 33.24
C GLY A 39 -41.86 -17.22 32.44
N ILE A 40 -40.71 -17.28 33.12
CA ILE A 40 -39.42 -17.48 32.46
C ILE A 40 -39.38 -18.76 31.63
N LEU A 41 -39.83 -19.86 32.24
CA LEU A 41 -39.88 -21.18 31.56
C LEU A 41 -40.77 -21.13 30.31
N ARG A 42 -41.94 -20.50 30.39
CA ARG A 42 -42.85 -20.34 29.23
C ARG A 42 -42.25 -19.48 28.14
N ALA A 43 -41.53 -18.43 28.49
CA ALA A 43 -40.79 -17.61 27.54
C ALA A 43 -39.69 -18.40 26.82
N GLN A 44 -38.93 -19.23 27.54
CA GLN A 44 -37.94 -20.16 26.95
C GLN A 44 -38.56 -21.17 25.96
N ARG A 45 -39.81 -21.59 26.18
CA ARG A 45 -40.58 -22.46 25.29
C ARG A 45 -41.23 -21.71 24.12
N GLY A 46 -41.12 -20.40 24.06
CA GLY A 46 -41.71 -19.56 23.01
C GLY A 46 -43.17 -19.19 23.22
N ASP A 47 -43.79 -19.56 24.36
CA ASP A 47 -45.16 -19.18 24.70
C ASP A 47 -45.16 -17.82 25.40
N LEU A 48 -44.89 -16.77 24.63
CA LEU A 48 -44.80 -15.43 25.13
C LEU A 48 -46.12 -14.92 25.74
N PRO A 49 -47.31 -15.19 25.17
CA PRO A 49 -48.58 -14.71 25.77
C PRO A 49 -48.82 -15.20 27.20
N GLU A 50 -48.61 -16.50 27.48
CA GLU A 50 -48.71 -17.07 28.83
C GLU A 50 -47.60 -16.52 29.74
N ALA A 51 -46.38 -16.44 29.23
CA ALA A 51 -45.23 -15.88 29.95
C ALA A 51 -45.48 -14.44 30.45
N TYR A 52 -45.98 -13.55 29.58
CA TYR A 52 -46.34 -12.18 29.96
C TYR A 52 -47.36 -12.15 31.09
N GLY A 53 -48.49 -12.90 30.96
CA GLY A 53 -49.52 -12.96 32.00
C GLY A 53 -48.95 -13.41 33.33
N LEU A 54 -48.08 -14.41 33.33
CA LEU A 54 -47.47 -14.96 34.55
C LEU A 54 -46.50 -13.96 35.20
N VAL A 55 -45.58 -13.35 34.42
CA VAL A 55 -44.60 -12.38 34.95
C VAL A 55 -45.27 -11.08 35.38
N GLN A 56 -46.25 -10.61 34.62
CA GLN A 56 -47.06 -9.44 35.03
C GLN A 56 -47.76 -9.69 36.33
N ARG A 57 -48.44 -10.85 36.48
CA ARG A 57 -49.13 -11.19 37.74
C ARG A 57 -48.17 -11.34 38.90
N ALA A 58 -46.95 -11.89 38.66
CA ALA A 58 -45.89 -11.94 39.66
C ALA A 58 -45.48 -10.53 40.13
N GLY A 59 -45.34 -9.58 39.20
CA GLY A 59 -45.01 -8.16 39.52
C GLY A 59 -46.10 -7.43 40.27
N GLU A 60 -47.39 -7.75 39.99
CA GLU A 60 -48.52 -7.19 40.76
C GLU A 60 -48.54 -7.67 42.20
N LEU A 61 -48.20 -8.94 42.43
CA LEU A 61 -48.18 -9.59 43.75
C LEU A 61 -46.92 -9.20 44.55
N ALA A 62 -45.80 -8.96 43.88
CA ALA A 62 -44.53 -8.54 44.45
C ALA A 62 -44.00 -7.30 43.76
N PRO A 63 -44.60 -6.12 44.02
CA PRO A 63 -44.25 -4.89 43.32
C PRO A 63 -42.82 -4.40 43.59
N ASP A 64 -42.20 -4.82 44.68
CA ASP A 64 -40.80 -4.50 45.03
C ASP A 64 -39.79 -5.49 44.45
N ASN A 65 -40.22 -6.43 43.65
CA ASN A 65 -39.34 -7.42 43.02
C ASN A 65 -38.79 -6.91 41.69
N ALA A 66 -37.54 -6.38 41.72
CA ALA A 66 -36.84 -5.88 40.56
C ALA A 66 -36.65 -6.93 39.46
N ALA A 67 -36.55 -8.22 39.84
CA ALA A 67 -36.37 -9.34 38.87
C ALA A 67 -37.58 -9.51 37.94
N CYS A 68 -38.80 -9.31 38.44
CA CYS A 68 -39.98 -9.38 37.58
C CYS A 68 -40.02 -8.28 36.54
N GLN A 69 -39.63 -7.05 36.93
CA GLN A 69 -39.52 -5.92 36.00
C GLN A 69 -38.42 -6.09 35.00
N HIS A 70 -37.28 -6.64 35.41
CA HIS A 70 -36.18 -7.00 34.51
C HIS A 70 -36.62 -8.02 33.46
N THR A 71 -37.27 -9.13 33.88
CA THR A 71 -37.76 -10.17 32.96
C THR A 71 -38.79 -9.63 31.95
N LEU A 72 -39.70 -8.72 32.41
CA LEU A 72 -40.60 -8.03 31.50
C LEU A 72 -39.84 -7.19 30.48
N GLY A 73 -38.76 -6.52 30.91
CA GLY A 73 -37.87 -5.76 30.03
C GLY A 73 -37.25 -6.63 28.95
N GLU A 74 -36.73 -7.79 29.33
CA GLU A 74 -36.15 -8.77 28.36
C GLU A 74 -37.21 -9.28 27.35
N MET A 75 -38.40 -9.58 27.83
CA MET A 75 -39.48 -10.03 26.95
C MET A 75 -39.89 -8.92 25.96
N TYR A 76 -40.07 -7.67 26.38
CA TYR A 76 -40.37 -6.53 25.52
C TYR A 76 -39.21 -6.30 24.50
N LEU A 77 -37.99 -6.41 24.97
CA LEU A 77 -36.81 -6.24 24.10
C LEU A 77 -36.75 -7.30 23.00
N SER A 78 -37.07 -8.57 23.32
CA SER A 78 -37.12 -9.67 22.34
C SER A 78 -38.18 -9.46 21.25
N GLU A 79 -39.27 -8.74 21.57
CA GLU A 79 -40.30 -8.33 20.61
C GLU A 79 -40.01 -7.01 19.89
N GLY A 80 -38.86 -6.38 20.16
CA GLY A 80 -38.51 -5.08 19.58
C GLY A 80 -39.30 -3.88 20.15
N ARG A 81 -40.02 -4.06 21.25
CA ARG A 81 -40.82 -3.05 21.93
C ARG A 81 -39.96 -2.21 22.85
N LEU A 82 -39.11 -1.36 22.26
CA LEU A 82 -38.03 -0.67 22.94
C LEU A 82 -38.53 0.31 24.04
N ASP A 83 -39.71 0.94 23.87
CA ASP A 83 -40.25 1.88 24.85
C ASP A 83 -40.76 1.21 26.11
N GLU A 84 -41.39 0.04 25.93
CA GLU A 84 -41.85 -0.78 27.05
C GLU A 84 -40.69 -1.44 27.77
N ALA A 85 -39.70 -1.95 27.01
CA ALA A 85 -38.47 -2.50 27.58
C ALA A 85 -37.76 -1.48 28.44
N GLN A 86 -37.58 -0.26 27.95
CA GLN A 86 -36.95 0.81 28.72
C GLN A 86 -37.70 1.08 30.03
N ARG A 87 -39.03 1.22 29.96
CA ARG A 87 -39.85 1.50 31.18
C ARG A 87 -39.70 0.39 32.21
N ALA A 88 -39.69 -0.86 31.76
CA ALA A 88 -39.55 -2.01 32.65
C ALA A 88 -38.13 -2.08 33.29
N TYR A 89 -37.08 -1.86 32.52
CA TYR A 89 -35.72 -1.80 33.07
C TYR A 89 -35.50 -0.56 33.95
N ASP A 90 -36.07 0.61 33.64
CA ASP A 90 -36.01 1.77 34.51
C ASP A 90 -36.72 1.54 35.84
N HIS A 91 -37.86 0.83 35.84
CA HIS A 91 -38.55 0.41 37.04
C HIS A 91 -37.70 -0.59 37.86
N ALA A 92 -37.12 -1.61 37.21
CA ALA A 92 -36.20 -2.52 37.88
C ALA A 92 -35.03 -1.80 38.54
N ARG A 93 -34.45 -0.80 37.86
CA ARG A 93 -33.36 0.04 38.36
C ARG A 93 -33.79 0.95 39.52
N GLN A 94 -35.04 1.46 39.52
CA GLN A 94 -35.57 2.23 40.64
C GLN A 94 -35.73 1.38 41.90
N LEU A 95 -36.17 0.12 41.75
CA LEU A 95 -36.29 -0.86 42.81
C LEU A 95 -34.92 -1.34 43.33
N ASN A 96 -33.99 -1.58 42.44
CA ASN A 96 -32.62 -1.96 42.77
C ASN A 96 -31.60 -1.18 41.90
N PRO A 97 -31.07 -0.05 42.41
CA PRO A 97 -30.12 0.77 41.65
C PRO A 97 -28.80 0.10 41.26
N ASN A 98 -28.44 -1.01 41.91
CA ASN A 98 -27.22 -1.75 41.64
C ASN A 98 -27.49 -3.06 40.83
N LEU A 99 -28.68 -3.23 40.29
CA LEU A 99 -28.99 -4.41 39.48
C LEU A 99 -28.25 -4.34 38.12
N ALA A 100 -27.16 -5.06 38.02
CA ALA A 100 -26.28 -5.06 36.81
C ALA A 100 -27.09 -5.35 35.54
N SER A 101 -27.92 -6.39 35.57
CA SER A 101 -28.72 -6.81 34.42
C SER A 101 -29.73 -5.75 33.95
N ALA A 102 -30.31 -4.95 34.85
CA ALA A 102 -31.19 -3.83 34.46
C ALA A 102 -30.40 -2.75 33.72
N HIS A 103 -29.20 -2.43 34.19
CA HIS A 103 -28.32 -1.49 33.48
C HIS A 103 -27.86 -2.06 32.14
N ALA A 104 -27.51 -3.36 32.05
CA ALA A 104 -27.16 -4.01 30.79
C ALA A 104 -28.33 -3.95 29.78
N GLY A 105 -29.55 -4.23 30.24
CA GLY A 105 -30.77 -4.09 29.44
C GLY A 105 -31.04 -2.64 28.95
N LEU A 106 -30.86 -1.64 29.78
CA LEU A 106 -30.94 -0.23 29.39
C LEU A 106 -29.83 0.13 28.36
N GLY A 107 -28.65 -0.38 28.56
CA GLY A 107 -27.54 -0.25 27.59
C GLY A 107 -27.90 -0.83 26.23
N GLN A 108 -28.53 -2.01 26.22
CA GLN A 108 -28.97 -2.66 24.97
C GLN A 108 -30.09 -1.87 24.27
N VAL A 109 -31.05 -1.36 25.01
CA VAL A 109 -32.12 -0.47 24.46
C VAL A 109 -31.51 0.79 23.84
N ALA A 110 -30.62 1.47 24.56
CA ALA A 110 -29.94 2.66 24.06
C ALA A 110 -29.12 2.34 22.78
N PHE A 111 -28.40 1.22 22.78
CA PHE A 111 -27.64 0.76 21.62
C PHE A 111 -28.51 0.55 20.38
N LEU A 112 -29.67 -0.12 20.55
CA LEU A 112 -30.62 -0.35 19.46
C LEU A 112 -31.27 0.93 18.92
N ARG A 113 -31.36 1.97 19.75
CA ARG A 113 -31.82 3.34 19.34
C ARG A 113 -30.71 4.16 18.68
N GLY A 114 -29.48 3.68 18.68
CA GLY A 114 -28.33 4.42 18.15
C GLY A 114 -27.74 5.46 19.12
N ASP A 115 -28.22 5.53 20.37
CA ASP A 115 -27.61 6.37 21.39
C ASP A 115 -26.44 5.66 22.05
N ILE A 116 -25.31 5.73 21.34
CA ILE A 116 -24.09 4.98 21.67
C ILE A 116 -23.47 5.46 22.98
N ASP A 117 -23.55 6.76 23.29
CA ASP A 117 -22.99 7.31 24.52
C ASP A 117 -23.80 6.91 25.76
N ALA A 118 -25.14 6.95 25.69
CA ALA A 118 -26.00 6.43 26.75
C ALA A 118 -25.80 4.92 26.95
N ALA A 119 -25.70 4.15 25.85
CA ALA A 119 -25.43 2.70 25.89
C ALA A 119 -24.12 2.39 26.62
N GLU A 120 -23.04 3.08 26.26
CA GLU A 120 -21.74 2.92 26.92
C GLU A 120 -21.81 3.26 28.42
N GLY A 121 -22.53 4.32 28.76
CA GLY A 121 -22.76 4.74 30.17
C GLY A 121 -23.42 3.62 30.97
N HIS A 122 -24.49 3.05 30.45
CA HIS A 122 -25.25 1.97 31.10
C HIS A 122 -24.43 0.68 31.22
N PHE A 123 -23.75 0.23 30.16
CA PHE A 123 -22.90 -0.96 30.22
C PHE A 123 -21.75 -0.81 31.20
N ARG A 124 -21.13 0.39 31.33
CA ARG A 124 -20.09 0.63 32.34
C ARG A 124 -20.64 0.57 33.77
N VAL A 125 -21.90 0.99 34.00
CA VAL A 125 -22.53 0.86 35.31
C VAL A 125 -22.77 -0.62 35.60
N ALA A 126 -23.27 -1.39 34.64
CA ALA A 126 -23.44 -2.84 34.79
C ALA A 126 -22.12 -3.54 35.19
N LEU A 127 -21.00 -3.28 34.49
CA LEU A 127 -19.71 -3.88 34.82
C LEU A 127 -19.13 -3.43 36.17
N ARG A 128 -19.50 -2.24 36.67
CA ARG A 128 -19.10 -1.84 38.03
C ARG A 128 -19.89 -2.58 39.11
N ALA A 129 -21.14 -2.93 38.83
CA ALA A 129 -21.96 -3.74 39.72
C ALA A 129 -21.60 -5.23 39.66
N GLU A 130 -21.32 -5.73 38.47
CA GLU A 130 -20.92 -7.12 38.18
C GLU A 130 -19.85 -7.14 37.11
N GLU A 131 -18.57 -7.38 37.49
CA GLU A 131 -17.40 -7.29 36.61
C GLU A 131 -17.47 -8.25 35.42
N ASN A 132 -18.16 -9.36 35.56
CA ASN A 132 -18.32 -10.42 34.56
C ASN A 132 -19.70 -10.42 33.88
N ASP A 133 -20.42 -9.29 33.88
CA ASP A 133 -21.66 -9.19 33.13
C ASP A 133 -21.42 -9.35 31.62
N VAL A 134 -21.82 -10.49 31.09
CA VAL A 134 -21.55 -10.89 29.70
C VAL A 134 -22.21 -9.98 28.69
N GLN A 135 -23.42 -9.50 29.00
CA GLN A 135 -24.17 -8.61 28.10
C GLN A 135 -23.48 -7.23 28.00
N ALA A 136 -23.02 -6.70 29.13
CA ALA A 136 -22.29 -5.43 29.17
C ALA A 136 -20.92 -5.53 28.49
N LEU A 137 -20.17 -6.63 28.71
CA LEU A 137 -18.91 -6.89 27.99
C LEU A 137 -19.12 -6.94 26.47
N THR A 138 -20.15 -7.67 26.03
CA THR A 138 -20.49 -7.79 24.60
C THR A 138 -20.93 -6.45 24.02
N GLY A 139 -21.74 -5.70 24.74
CA GLY A 139 -22.21 -4.36 24.34
C GLY A 139 -21.05 -3.36 24.17
N LEU A 140 -20.16 -3.28 25.16
CA LEU A 140 -18.97 -2.42 25.10
C LEU A 140 -17.99 -2.88 24.02
N GLY A 141 -17.85 -4.19 23.77
CA GLY A 141 -17.05 -4.72 22.69
C GLY A 141 -17.56 -4.26 21.32
N LYS A 142 -18.88 -4.33 21.10
CA LYS A 142 -19.50 -3.83 19.85
C LYS A 142 -19.35 -2.31 19.70
N ILE A 143 -19.49 -1.54 20.78
CA ILE A 143 -19.28 -0.09 20.78
C ILE A 143 -17.81 0.23 20.42
N ALA A 144 -16.84 -0.50 20.96
CA ALA A 144 -15.43 -0.34 20.64
C ALA A 144 -15.15 -0.61 19.14
N GLN A 145 -15.78 -1.64 18.56
CA GLN A 145 -15.71 -1.89 17.10
C GLN A 145 -16.24 -0.70 16.29
N MET A 146 -17.41 -0.17 16.66
CA MET A 146 -18.02 0.99 15.97
C MET A 146 -17.14 2.25 16.07
N ARG A 147 -16.45 2.45 17.18
CA ARG A 147 -15.52 3.56 17.40
C ARG A 147 -14.13 3.36 16.77
N GLY A 148 -13.90 2.21 16.14
CA GLY A 148 -12.62 1.90 15.49
C GLY A 148 -11.47 1.57 16.45
N ASP A 149 -11.79 1.05 17.65
CA ASP A 149 -10.84 0.50 18.62
C ASP A 149 -10.88 -1.04 18.59
N PRO A 150 -10.23 -1.69 17.61
CA PRO A 150 -10.32 -3.13 17.44
C PRO A 150 -9.59 -3.90 18.55
N GLN A 151 -8.60 -3.29 19.22
CA GLN A 151 -7.88 -3.94 20.32
C GLN A 151 -8.78 -4.04 21.56
N ARG A 152 -9.45 -2.94 21.90
CA ARG A 152 -10.39 -2.91 23.00
C ARG A 152 -11.58 -3.82 22.76
N ALA A 153 -12.11 -3.81 21.52
CA ALA A 153 -13.20 -4.69 21.12
C ALA A 153 -12.82 -6.18 21.32
N LEU A 154 -11.66 -6.59 20.79
CA LEU A 154 -11.19 -7.97 20.93
C LEU A 154 -11.01 -8.37 22.39
N GLN A 155 -10.43 -7.50 23.24
CA GLN A 155 -10.24 -7.76 24.66
C GLN A 155 -11.57 -8.05 25.38
N LEU A 156 -12.58 -7.18 25.18
CA LEU A 156 -13.87 -7.31 25.82
C LEU A 156 -14.65 -8.53 25.31
N LEU A 157 -14.63 -8.77 24.01
CA LEU A 157 -15.34 -9.90 23.40
C LEU A 157 -14.65 -11.23 23.68
N THR A 158 -13.33 -11.26 23.89
CA THR A 158 -12.64 -12.47 24.39
C THR A 158 -13.16 -12.83 25.78
N GLN A 159 -13.20 -11.86 26.69
CA GLN A 159 -13.71 -12.09 28.05
C GLN A 159 -15.17 -12.57 28.04
N ALA A 160 -16.02 -11.95 27.22
CA ALA A 160 -17.41 -12.40 27.06
C ALA A 160 -17.52 -13.83 26.53
N ALA A 161 -16.71 -14.19 25.52
CA ALA A 161 -16.70 -15.52 24.91
C ALA A 161 -16.14 -16.62 25.84
N GLU A 162 -15.22 -16.27 26.76
CA GLU A 162 -14.73 -17.18 27.80
C GLU A 162 -15.81 -17.47 28.85
N LEU A 163 -16.62 -16.47 29.18
CA LEU A 163 -17.72 -16.58 30.16
C LEU A 163 -18.93 -17.33 29.59
N ALA A 164 -19.20 -17.17 28.30
CA ALA A 164 -20.34 -17.80 27.63
C ALA A 164 -19.90 -18.48 26.30
N PRO A 165 -19.15 -19.60 26.40
CA PRO A 165 -18.57 -20.25 25.23
C PRO A 165 -19.61 -20.88 24.29
N ASP A 166 -20.79 -21.21 24.78
CA ASP A 166 -21.89 -21.85 24.03
C ASP A 166 -22.94 -20.86 23.52
N ASP A 167 -22.74 -19.53 23.73
CA ASP A 167 -23.66 -18.51 23.19
C ASP A 167 -23.31 -18.16 21.75
N PRO A 168 -24.17 -18.48 20.76
CA PRO A 168 -23.89 -18.21 19.34
C PRO A 168 -23.74 -16.74 19.01
N LEU A 169 -24.45 -15.84 19.72
CA LEU A 169 -24.39 -14.39 19.49
C LEU A 169 -23.03 -13.82 19.92
N ILE A 170 -22.54 -14.29 21.07
CA ILE A 170 -21.25 -13.86 21.63
C ILE A 170 -20.10 -14.43 20.80
N GLN A 171 -20.14 -15.71 20.47
CA GLN A 171 -19.13 -16.33 19.59
C GLN A 171 -19.06 -15.65 18.22
N THR A 172 -20.20 -15.25 17.67
CA THR A 172 -20.25 -14.53 16.39
C THR A 172 -19.69 -13.11 16.52
N ALA A 173 -19.99 -12.37 17.59
CA ALA A 173 -19.44 -11.06 17.85
C ALA A 173 -17.90 -11.11 18.07
N TYR A 174 -17.44 -12.12 18.81
CA TYR A 174 -16.02 -12.39 19.01
C TYR A 174 -15.30 -12.72 17.70
N ALA A 175 -15.88 -13.57 16.87
CA ALA A 175 -15.36 -13.89 15.55
C ALA A 175 -15.26 -12.64 14.65
N GLN A 176 -16.27 -11.76 14.68
CA GLN A 176 -16.24 -10.51 13.95
C GLN A 176 -15.06 -9.62 14.38
N ALA A 177 -14.80 -9.50 15.69
CA ALA A 177 -13.65 -8.73 16.19
C ALA A 177 -12.30 -9.33 15.76
N MET A 178 -12.22 -10.65 15.68
CA MET A 178 -11.04 -11.33 15.13
C MET A 178 -10.86 -11.07 13.64
N LEU A 179 -11.95 -11.08 12.87
CA LEU A 179 -11.94 -10.78 11.43
C LEU A 179 -11.50 -9.33 11.15
N ASP A 180 -11.84 -8.40 12.02
CA ASP A 180 -11.41 -7.01 11.93
C ASP A 180 -9.88 -6.86 12.10
N GLN A 181 -9.24 -7.83 12.75
CA GLN A 181 -7.78 -7.91 12.94
C GLN A 181 -7.11 -8.98 12.04
N ASP A 182 -7.83 -9.57 11.10
CA ASP A 182 -7.38 -10.60 10.17
C ASP A 182 -6.89 -11.91 10.84
N ILE A 183 -7.45 -12.21 12.03
CA ILE A 183 -7.14 -13.42 12.81
C ILE A 183 -8.07 -14.57 12.36
N LEU A 184 -7.83 -15.09 11.16
CA LEU A 184 -8.79 -15.94 10.44
C LEU A 184 -9.05 -17.31 11.08
N ASP A 185 -8.01 -17.97 11.62
CA ASP A 185 -8.15 -19.35 12.15
C ASP A 185 -8.98 -19.40 13.43
N PHE A 186 -8.77 -18.45 14.32
CA PHE A 186 -9.53 -18.35 15.55
C PHE A 186 -10.97 -17.87 15.29
N ALA A 187 -11.15 -16.92 14.36
CA ALA A 187 -12.49 -16.50 13.91
C ALA A 187 -13.28 -17.69 13.35
N ALA A 188 -12.64 -18.53 12.53
CA ALA A 188 -13.27 -19.75 12.01
C ALA A 188 -13.76 -20.66 13.13
N LYS A 189 -12.92 -20.91 14.13
CA LYS A 189 -13.27 -21.79 15.27
C LYS A 189 -14.45 -21.23 16.08
N ALA A 190 -14.46 -19.93 16.36
CA ALA A 190 -15.57 -19.29 17.07
C ALA A 190 -16.88 -19.39 16.28
N LEU A 191 -16.83 -19.21 14.95
CA LEU A 191 -17.98 -19.38 14.08
C LEU A 191 -18.46 -20.84 13.99
N ASP A 192 -17.54 -21.80 13.97
CA ASP A 192 -17.87 -23.22 13.99
C ASP A 192 -18.56 -23.58 15.32
N ASN A 193 -18.13 -23.03 16.47
CA ASN A 193 -18.81 -23.16 17.75
C ASN A 193 -20.24 -22.59 17.69
N ALA A 194 -20.38 -21.37 17.19
CA ALA A 194 -21.70 -20.72 17.05
C ALA A 194 -22.66 -21.55 16.18
N LEU A 195 -22.17 -22.06 15.05
CA LEU A 195 -22.96 -22.89 14.10
C LEU A 195 -23.21 -24.29 14.59
N THR A 196 -22.43 -24.83 15.53
CA THR A 196 -22.72 -26.11 16.18
C THR A 196 -23.95 -26.00 17.05
N VAL A 197 -24.10 -24.88 17.78
CA VAL A 197 -25.27 -24.62 18.64
C VAL A 197 -26.49 -24.18 17.80
N LYS A 198 -26.25 -23.27 16.82
CA LYS A 198 -27.30 -22.72 15.96
C LYS A 198 -26.91 -22.82 14.48
N PRO A 199 -27.14 -23.98 13.83
CA PRO A 199 -26.72 -24.21 12.43
C PRO A 199 -27.30 -23.21 11.44
N ASP A 200 -28.53 -22.74 11.66
CA ASP A 200 -29.25 -21.81 10.80
C ASP A 200 -29.06 -20.32 11.21
N TYR A 201 -27.94 -19.99 11.81
CA TYR A 201 -27.64 -18.58 12.17
C TYR A 201 -27.05 -17.81 10.99
N PRO A 202 -27.83 -16.95 10.29
CA PRO A 202 -27.42 -16.36 9.01
C PRO A 202 -26.17 -15.49 9.09
N LEU A 203 -26.01 -14.72 10.18
CA LEU A 203 -24.85 -13.87 10.39
C LEU A 203 -23.57 -14.71 10.54
N ALA A 204 -23.62 -15.75 11.36
CA ALA A 204 -22.46 -16.65 11.54
C ALA A 204 -22.11 -17.38 10.24
N GLN A 205 -23.12 -17.81 9.45
CA GLN A 205 -22.89 -18.41 8.13
C GLN A 205 -22.22 -17.41 7.16
N ALA A 206 -22.69 -16.16 7.12
CA ALA A 206 -22.10 -15.12 6.26
C ALA A 206 -20.64 -14.83 6.63
N LEU A 207 -20.35 -14.69 7.93
CA LEU A 207 -18.98 -14.46 8.41
C LEU A 207 -18.08 -15.68 8.17
N ARG A 208 -18.61 -16.89 8.31
CA ARG A 208 -17.87 -18.13 8.00
C ARG A 208 -17.50 -18.21 6.52
N ALA A 209 -18.42 -17.80 5.65
CA ALA A 209 -18.15 -17.68 4.22
C ALA A 209 -17.13 -16.58 3.92
N ASP A 210 -17.13 -15.43 4.63
CA ASP A 210 -16.10 -14.40 4.50
C ASP A 210 -14.71 -14.93 4.90
N VAL A 211 -14.62 -15.75 5.96
CA VAL A 211 -13.35 -16.45 6.30
C VAL A 211 -12.87 -17.30 5.13
N HIS A 212 -13.75 -18.06 4.48
CA HIS A 212 -13.39 -18.86 3.32
C HIS A 212 -12.90 -17.99 2.16
N VAL A 213 -13.55 -16.85 1.89
CA VAL A 213 -13.10 -15.88 0.86
C VAL A 213 -11.71 -15.37 1.16
N ARG A 214 -11.44 -14.92 2.41
CA ARG A 214 -10.13 -14.41 2.81
C ARG A 214 -9.03 -15.47 2.75
N LYS A 215 -9.36 -16.73 2.97
CA LYS A 215 -8.44 -17.88 2.81
C LYS A 215 -8.29 -18.34 1.36
N GLY A 216 -9.04 -17.77 0.41
CA GLY A 216 -9.04 -18.18 -0.99
C GLY A 216 -9.83 -19.47 -1.27
N ALA A 217 -10.56 -19.97 -0.31
CA ALA A 217 -11.41 -21.17 -0.39
C ALA A 217 -12.78 -20.80 -1.02
N PHE A 218 -12.76 -20.39 -2.30
CA PHE A 218 -13.92 -19.83 -2.98
C PHE A 218 -15.02 -20.88 -3.27
N ALA A 219 -14.62 -22.14 -3.43
CA ALA A 219 -15.56 -23.24 -3.69
C ALA A 219 -16.46 -23.51 -2.48
N GLU A 220 -15.93 -23.33 -1.28
CA GLU A 220 -16.62 -23.50 -0.01
C GLU A 220 -17.49 -22.27 0.33
N ALA A 221 -17.01 -21.06 0.00
CA ALA A 221 -17.71 -19.82 0.31
C ALA A 221 -18.96 -19.61 -0.53
N ARG A 222 -18.87 -19.84 -1.84
CA ARG A 222 -19.93 -19.54 -2.82
C ARG A 222 -21.28 -20.15 -2.47
N PRO A 223 -21.41 -21.48 -2.21
CA PRO A 223 -22.71 -22.09 -1.93
C PRO A 223 -23.37 -21.55 -0.66
N ILE A 224 -22.59 -21.11 0.33
CA ILE A 224 -23.11 -20.50 1.55
C ILE A 224 -23.77 -19.17 1.22
N PHE A 225 -23.11 -18.29 0.48
CA PHE A 225 -23.69 -17.00 0.06
C PHE A 225 -24.91 -17.18 -0.84
N GLU A 226 -24.88 -18.12 -1.77
CA GLU A 226 -26.02 -18.42 -2.66
C GLU A 226 -27.22 -18.96 -1.85
N SER A 227 -26.98 -19.78 -0.84
CA SER A 227 -28.03 -20.27 0.07
C SER A 227 -28.65 -19.13 0.89
N LEU A 228 -27.83 -18.21 1.43
CA LEU A 228 -28.32 -17.02 2.15
C LEU A 228 -29.18 -16.13 1.26
N LEU A 229 -28.77 -15.93 0.01
CA LEU A 229 -29.55 -15.16 -0.97
C LEU A 229 -30.89 -15.85 -1.30
N ALA A 230 -30.89 -17.17 -1.46
CA ALA A 230 -32.12 -17.94 -1.73
C ALA A 230 -33.16 -17.82 -0.60
N ARG A 231 -32.68 -17.60 0.64
CA ARG A 231 -33.53 -17.37 1.83
C ARG A 231 -33.88 -15.92 2.06
N GLY A 232 -33.27 -14.98 1.28
CA GLY A 232 -33.43 -13.54 1.48
C GLY A 232 -32.70 -13.00 2.71
N GLU A 233 -31.69 -13.73 3.21
CA GLU A 233 -30.95 -13.42 4.42
C GLU A 233 -29.58 -12.83 4.10
N GLN A 234 -29.09 -11.90 4.93
CA GLN A 234 -27.75 -11.27 4.81
C GLN A 234 -27.42 -10.82 3.37
N ILE A 235 -28.41 -10.28 2.63
CA ILE A 235 -28.30 -10.01 1.19
C ILE A 235 -27.08 -9.15 0.88
N ALA A 236 -26.87 -8.04 1.59
CA ALA A 236 -25.76 -7.15 1.35
C ALA A 236 -24.39 -7.84 1.59
N ALA A 237 -24.27 -8.64 2.68
CA ALA A 237 -23.05 -9.39 2.98
C ALA A 237 -22.80 -10.50 1.95
N ALA A 238 -23.83 -11.24 1.57
CA ALA A 238 -23.73 -12.32 0.59
C ALA A 238 -23.35 -11.77 -0.81
N ARG A 239 -23.97 -10.67 -1.25
CA ARG A 239 -23.60 -10.00 -2.51
C ARG A 239 -22.17 -9.46 -2.46
N THR A 240 -21.77 -8.86 -1.35
CA THR A 240 -20.38 -8.41 -1.15
C THR A 240 -19.40 -9.58 -1.27
N GLY A 241 -19.67 -10.70 -0.59
CA GLY A 241 -18.81 -11.89 -0.64
C GLY A 241 -18.70 -12.51 -2.03
N LEU A 242 -19.81 -12.63 -2.76
CA LEU A 242 -19.80 -13.08 -4.16
C LEU A 242 -18.99 -12.11 -5.05
N GLY A 243 -19.18 -10.80 -4.88
CA GLY A 243 -18.39 -9.79 -5.57
C GLY A 243 -16.89 -9.91 -5.30
N ASP A 244 -16.50 -10.22 -4.06
CA ASP A 244 -15.10 -10.45 -3.69
C ASP A 244 -14.51 -11.70 -4.33
N ILE A 245 -15.30 -12.79 -4.43
CA ILE A 245 -14.92 -14.00 -5.16
C ILE A 245 -14.68 -13.68 -6.64
N GLU A 246 -15.62 -12.99 -7.29
CA GLU A 246 -15.51 -12.62 -8.70
C GLU A 246 -14.29 -11.70 -8.95
N ARG A 247 -14.08 -10.72 -8.07
CA ARG A 247 -12.93 -9.81 -8.13
C ARG A 247 -11.60 -10.56 -7.97
N ALA A 248 -11.50 -11.48 -7.02
CA ALA A 248 -10.29 -12.29 -6.80
C ALA A 248 -9.96 -13.18 -8.00
N GLN A 249 -10.97 -13.64 -8.74
CA GLN A 249 -10.83 -14.43 -9.95
C GLN A 249 -10.65 -13.56 -11.23
N GLY A 250 -10.56 -12.23 -11.08
CA GLY A 250 -10.35 -11.28 -12.19
C GLY A 250 -11.61 -10.99 -13.02
N ARG A 251 -12.78 -11.49 -12.62
CA ARG A 251 -14.05 -11.25 -13.31
C ARG A 251 -14.70 -9.95 -12.83
N HIS A 252 -14.04 -8.83 -13.16
CA HIS A 252 -14.37 -7.51 -12.62
C HIS A 252 -15.78 -7.03 -12.96
N ASP A 253 -16.34 -7.35 -14.13
CA ASP A 253 -17.71 -6.95 -14.49
C ASP A 253 -18.77 -7.66 -13.65
N GLN A 254 -18.56 -8.94 -13.33
CA GLN A 254 -19.45 -9.68 -12.44
C GLN A 254 -19.32 -9.19 -10.99
N ALA A 255 -18.09 -8.87 -10.55
CA ALA A 255 -17.88 -8.29 -9.24
C ALA A 255 -18.63 -6.95 -9.08
N ILE A 256 -18.59 -6.07 -10.11
CA ILE A 256 -19.30 -4.79 -10.09
C ILE A 256 -20.80 -5.02 -9.95
N ALA A 257 -21.40 -5.95 -10.72
CA ALA A 257 -22.82 -6.25 -10.62
C ALA A 257 -23.24 -6.68 -9.20
N HIS A 258 -22.46 -7.55 -8.56
CA HIS A 258 -22.73 -7.94 -7.18
C HIS A 258 -22.57 -6.78 -6.19
N TYR A 259 -21.55 -5.91 -6.36
CA TYR A 259 -21.40 -4.74 -5.51
C TYR A 259 -22.51 -3.71 -5.70
N ASP A 260 -23.04 -3.54 -6.93
CA ASP A 260 -24.19 -2.69 -7.23
C ASP A 260 -25.44 -3.16 -6.47
N GLU A 261 -25.68 -4.48 -6.46
CA GLU A 261 -26.78 -5.05 -5.69
C GLU A 261 -26.59 -4.92 -4.17
N ALA A 262 -25.35 -5.09 -3.67
CA ALA A 262 -25.06 -4.90 -2.25
C ALA A 262 -25.31 -3.45 -1.80
N LEU A 263 -24.83 -2.47 -2.60
CA LEU A 263 -25.03 -1.04 -2.34
C LEU A 263 -26.48 -0.60 -2.55
N GLY A 264 -27.23 -1.29 -3.39
CA GLY A 264 -28.67 -1.07 -3.55
C GLY A 264 -29.47 -1.45 -2.30
N VAL A 265 -29.03 -2.48 -1.57
CA VAL A 265 -29.66 -2.91 -0.30
C VAL A 265 -29.16 -2.05 0.86
N GLN A 266 -27.87 -1.76 0.91
CA GLN A 266 -27.25 -1.00 1.98
C GLN A 266 -26.27 0.04 1.38
N PRO A 267 -26.71 1.27 1.15
CA PRO A 267 -25.92 2.30 0.46
C PRO A 267 -24.70 2.81 1.22
N ASP A 268 -24.64 2.66 2.53
CA ASP A 268 -23.57 3.14 3.41
C ASP A 268 -22.38 2.15 3.56
N LEU A 269 -22.34 1.09 2.76
CA LEU A 269 -21.21 0.15 2.73
C LEU A 269 -19.98 0.76 2.05
N HIS A 270 -19.31 1.68 2.75
CA HIS A 270 -18.15 2.44 2.23
C HIS A 270 -17.05 1.55 1.65
N HIS A 271 -16.78 0.38 2.26
CA HIS A 271 -15.78 -0.56 1.79
C HIS A 271 -16.19 -1.25 0.48
N VAL A 272 -17.48 -1.46 0.25
CA VAL A 272 -18.00 -2.05 -1.00
C VAL A 272 -17.91 -1.05 -2.13
N ALA A 273 -18.23 0.22 -1.89
CA ALA A 273 -18.05 1.29 -2.89
C ALA A 273 -16.59 1.39 -3.37
N VAL A 274 -15.63 1.28 -2.45
CA VAL A 274 -14.20 1.26 -2.80
C VAL A 274 -13.81 0.02 -3.60
N ARG A 275 -14.31 -1.18 -3.23
CA ARG A 275 -14.06 -2.42 -3.98
C ARG A 275 -14.67 -2.39 -5.38
N ARG A 276 -15.86 -1.78 -5.53
CA ARG A 276 -16.50 -1.54 -6.81
C ARG A 276 -15.63 -0.65 -7.70
N ALA A 277 -15.15 0.47 -7.16
CA ALA A 277 -14.27 1.38 -7.87
C ALA A 277 -12.93 0.73 -8.26
N ASP A 278 -12.32 -0.11 -7.39
CA ASP A 278 -11.13 -0.90 -7.76
C ASP A 278 -11.42 -1.84 -8.94
N SER A 279 -12.59 -2.50 -8.92
CA SER A 279 -13.00 -3.38 -10.02
C SER A 279 -13.23 -2.61 -11.34
N LEU A 280 -13.85 -1.41 -11.29
CA LEU A 280 -13.98 -0.51 -12.42
C LEU A 280 -12.62 -0.08 -12.97
N ALA A 281 -11.68 0.30 -12.10
CA ALA A 281 -10.35 0.71 -12.50
C ALA A 281 -9.57 -0.45 -13.17
N ARG A 282 -9.67 -1.66 -12.64
CA ARG A 282 -9.02 -2.87 -13.19
C ARG A 282 -9.63 -3.32 -14.51
N SER A 283 -10.91 -3.05 -14.74
CA SER A 283 -11.55 -3.28 -16.04
C SER A 283 -11.26 -2.17 -17.06
N GLY A 284 -10.37 -1.21 -16.75
CA GLY A 284 -9.98 -0.10 -17.62
C GLY A 284 -10.89 1.13 -17.53
N ARG A 285 -11.95 1.10 -16.73
CA ARG A 285 -12.92 2.19 -16.56
C ARG A 285 -12.54 3.17 -15.46
N VAL A 286 -11.27 3.63 -15.48
CA VAL A 286 -10.67 4.45 -14.40
C VAL A 286 -11.41 5.77 -14.20
N ALA A 287 -11.81 6.45 -15.27
CA ALA A 287 -12.55 7.71 -15.16
C ALA A 287 -13.89 7.50 -14.42
N GLN A 288 -14.62 6.46 -14.81
CA GLN A 288 -15.89 6.10 -14.17
C GLN A 288 -15.68 5.75 -12.68
N ALA A 289 -14.61 5.03 -12.33
CA ALA A 289 -14.29 4.70 -10.93
C ALA A 289 -14.07 5.96 -10.07
N ILE A 290 -13.41 6.97 -10.63
CA ILE A 290 -13.17 8.25 -9.94
C ILE A 290 -14.48 9.02 -9.76
N ASP A 291 -15.29 9.12 -10.81
CA ASP A 291 -16.55 9.86 -10.76
C ASP A 291 -17.56 9.21 -9.80
N ASP A 292 -17.58 7.89 -9.78
CA ASP A 292 -18.36 7.06 -8.88
C ASP A 292 -18.00 7.31 -7.41
N LEU A 293 -16.71 7.24 -7.09
CA LEU A 293 -16.25 7.52 -5.73
C LEU A 293 -16.45 8.98 -5.33
N ARG A 294 -16.35 9.94 -6.27
CA ARG A 294 -16.67 11.34 -5.99
C ARG A 294 -18.12 11.53 -5.59
N TRP A 295 -19.01 10.96 -6.39
CA TRP A 295 -20.44 10.99 -6.09
C TRP A 295 -20.73 10.34 -4.75
N TYR A 296 -20.12 9.18 -4.51
CA TYR A 296 -20.30 8.43 -3.26
C TYR A 296 -19.82 9.22 -2.03
N VAL A 297 -18.65 9.83 -2.10
CA VAL A 297 -18.10 10.70 -1.03
C VAL A 297 -18.96 11.93 -0.79
N ALA A 298 -19.52 12.52 -1.85
CA ALA A 298 -20.44 13.66 -1.72
C ALA A 298 -21.75 13.27 -1.04
N SER A 299 -22.28 12.08 -1.32
CA SER A 299 -23.53 11.57 -0.77
C SER A 299 -23.34 10.98 0.65
N HIS A 300 -22.17 10.47 0.98
CA HIS A 300 -21.84 9.83 2.25
C HIS A 300 -20.54 10.42 2.83
N PRO A 301 -20.59 11.69 3.27
CA PRO A 301 -19.38 12.43 3.66
C PRO A 301 -18.68 11.85 4.93
N ASP A 302 -19.37 11.03 5.72
CA ASP A 302 -18.84 10.39 6.93
C ASP A 302 -18.02 9.11 6.63
N GLY A 303 -17.93 8.70 5.38
CA GLY A 303 -17.24 7.49 4.95
C GLY A 303 -15.73 7.68 4.80
N VAL A 304 -14.93 7.62 5.86
CA VAL A 304 -13.47 7.77 5.79
C VAL A 304 -12.83 6.80 4.76
N LYS A 305 -13.31 5.55 4.69
CA LYS A 305 -12.80 4.54 3.75
C LYS A 305 -13.02 4.95 2.29
N ALA A 306 -14.13 5.60 1.97
CA ALA A 306 -14.42 6.08 0.62
C ALA A 306 -13.51 7.27 0.24
N HIS A 307 -13.26 8.21 1.15
CA HIS A 307 -12.31 9.30 0.93
C HIS A 307 -10.89 8.75 0.70
N ILE A 308 -10.46 7.79 1.52
CA ILE A 308 -9.17 7.10 1.33
C ILE A 308 -9.11 6.45 -0.07
N GLY A 309 -10.14 5.71 -0.46
CA GLY A 309 -10.22 5.04 -1.76
C GLY A 309 -10.13 6.02 -2.93
N LEU A 310 -10.90 7.11 -2.88
CA LEU A 310 -10.87 8.17 -3.91
C LEU A 310 -9.48 8.81 -4.04
N ALA A 311 -8.91 9.23 -2.91
CA ALA A 311 -7.60 9.87 -2.91
C ALA A 311 -6.47 8.94 -3.39
N GLN A 312 -6.54 7.66 -3.02
CA GLN A 312 -5.60 6.64 -3.49
C GLN A 312 -5.71 6.41 -5.00
N LEU A 313 -6.93 6.30 -5.53
CA LEU A 313 -7.16 6.11 -6.96
C LEU A 313 -6.67 7.33 -7.77
N LEU A 314 -6.95 8.54 -7.30
CA LEU A 314 -6.42 9.77 -7.89
C LEU A 314 -4.88 9.81 -7.88
N ALA A 315 -4.25 9.40 -6.77
CA ALA A 315 -2.79 9.34 -6.65
C ALA A 315 -2.16 8.25 -7.55
N GLN A 316 -2.84 7.11 -7.75
CA GLN A 316 -2.40 6.06 -8.67
C GLN A 316 -2.44 6.52 -10.13
N THR A 317 -3.38 7.38 -10.48
CA THR A 317 -3.53 7.97 -11.82
C THR A 317 -2.75 9.27 -12.01
N ALA A 318 -1.83 9.57 -11.10
CA ALA A 318 -0.99 10.76 -11.08
C ALA A 318 -1.77 12.11 -10.99
N ARG A 319 -3.05 12.09 -10.61
CA ARG A 319 -3.87 13.29 -10.35
C ARG A 319 -3.61 13.80 -8.92
N TYR A 320 -2.37 14.15 -8.63
CA TYR A 320 -1.92 14.40 -7.27
C TYR A 320 -2.58 15.60 -6.58
N ASP A 321 -2.82 16.69 -7.31
CA ASP A 321 -3.44 17.90 -6.73
C ASP A 321 -4.87 17.62 -6.27
N GLU A 322 -5.62 16.83 -7.04
CA GLU A 322 -6.96 16.41 -6.68
C GLU A 322 -6.95 15.44 -5.50
N ALA A 323 -5.98 14.50 -5.47
CA ALA A 323 -5.80 13.61 -4.34
C ALA A 323 -5.47 14.38 -3.05
N VAL A 324 -4.61 15.40 -3.13
CA VAL A 324 -4.28 16.28 -2.00
C VAL A 324 -5.51 17.04 -1.52
N ALA A 325 -6.36 17.54 -2.42
CA ALA A 325 -7.61 18.21 -2.03
C ALA A 325 -8.56 17.28 -1.27
N VAL A 326 -8.68 16.01 -1.70
CA VAL A 326 -9.48 15.00 -0.98
C VAL A 326 -8.89 14.70 0.40
N TRP A 327 -7.57 14.58 0.52
CA TRP A 327 -6.91 14.38 1.82
C TRP A 327 -7.10 15.57 2.75
N THR A 328 -7.02 16.80 2.23
CA THR A 328 -7.27 18.01 3.02
C THR A 328 -8.69 18.05 3.59
N ALA A 329 -9.69 17.70 2.77
CA ALA A 329 -11.07 17.58 3.21
C ALA A 329 -11.26 16.47 4.27
N ALA A 330 -10.59 15.34 4.07
CA ALA A 330 -10.62 14.23 5.02
C ALA A 330 -10.00 14.61 6.38
N GLU A 331 -8.89 15.34 6.41
CA GLU A 331 -8.26 15.80 7.66
C GLU A 331 -9.12 16.78 8.45
N ILE A 332 -9.87 17.65 7.77
CA ILE A 332 -10.81 18.57 8.46
C ILE A 332 -11.88 17.77 9.20
N ARG A 333 -12.32 16.65 8.65
CA ARG A 333 -13.38 15.83 9.22
C ARG A 333 -12.87 14.83 10.26
N TRP A 334 -11.67 14.29 10.04
CA TRP A 334 -11.00 13.32 10.94
C TRP A 334 -9.60 13.82 11.33
N PRO A 335 -9.52 14.89 12.14
CA PRO A 335 -8.26 15.56 12.46
C PRO A 335 -7.29 14.67 13.24
N ASP A 336 -7.79 13.65 13.95
CA ASP A 336 -6.98 12.75 14.77
C ASP A 336 -6.67 11.41 14.06
N ASP A 337 -7.20 11.19 12.85
CA ASP A 337 -6.92 9.97 12.11
C ASP A 337 -5.49 9.97 11.56
N ILE A 338 -4.64 9.21 12.23
CA ILE A 338 -3.22 9.09 11.88
C ILE A 338 -2.99 8.45 10.49
N ASN A 339 -3.93 7.64 10.01
CA ASN A 339 -3.83 7.01 8.70
C ASN A 339 -4.11 8.03 7.58
N VAL A 340 -5.11 8.90 7.79
CA VAL A 340 -5.41 10.02 6.88
C VAL A 340 -4.19 10.93 6.77
N LYS A 341 -3.61 11.40 7.90
CA LYS A 341 -2.40 12.23 7.93
C LYS A 341 -1.22 11.57 7.22
N ALA A 342 -1.00 10.28 7.49
CA ALA A 342 0.10 9.53 6.87
C ALA A 342 -0.06 9.42 5.35
N GLN A 343 -1.24 9.11 4.86
CA GLN A 343 -1.50 8.99 3.42
C GLN A 343 -1.44 10.35 2.72
N HIS A 344 -1.90 11.42 3.38
CA HIS A 344 -1.75 12.79 2.88
C HIS A 344 -0.27 13.15 2.71
N ALA A 345 0.57 12.93 3.73
CA ALA A 345 2.00 13.16 3.66
C ALA A 345 2.66 12.41 2.48
N LEU A 346 2.31 11.13 2.28
CA LEU A 346 2.84 10.32 1.19
C LEU A 346 2.36 10.80 -0.20
N THR A 347 1.15 11.32 -0.28
CA THR A 347 0.61 11.89 -1.53
C THR A 347 1.29 13.20 -1.88
N LEU A 348 1.51 14.09 -0.90
CA LEU A 348 2.31 15.31 -1.05
C LEU A 348 3.75 15.02 -1.51
N ASP A 349 4.39 13.97 -0.96
CA ASP A 349 5.72 13.53 -1.41
C ASP A 349 5.72 13.09 -2.89
N ARG A 350 4.70 12.36 -3.32
CA ARG A 350 4.52 11.98 -4.75
C ARG A 350 4.22 13.17 -5.65
N ALA A 351 3.49 14.15 -5.15
CA ALA A 351 3.22 15.41 -5.85
C ALA A 351 4.45 16.32 -5.97
N GLY A 352 5.55 16.02 -5.26
CA GLY A 352 6.75 16.85 -5.22
C GLY A 352 6.64 18.05 -4.28
N ARG A 353 5.57 18.17 -3.48
CA ARG A 353 5.34 19.21 -2.47
C ARG A 353 6.13 18.91 -1.19
N ASN A 354 7.46 18.90 -1.31
CA ASN A 354 8.35 18.32 -0.29
C ASN A 354 8.23 18.95 1.09
N SER A 355 8.15 20.28 1.21
CA SER A 355 8.04 20.98 2.50
C SER A 355 6.76 20.60 3.25
N GLU A 356 5.65 20.57 2.54
CA GLU A 356 4.36 20.18 3.09
C GLU A 356 4.32 18.69 3.47
N ALA A 357 4.90 17.84 2.61
CA ALA A 357 5.01 16.41 2.89
C ALA A 357 5.78 16.13 4.19
N LEU A 358 6.89 16.86 4.41
CA LEU A 358 7.70 16.72 5.62
C LEU A 358 6.97 17.21 6.87
N ALA A 359 6.32 18.37 6.81
CA ALA A 359 5.52 18.89 7.91
C ALA A 359 4.41 17.90 8.29
N LYS A 360 3.68 17.42 7.29
CA LYS A 360 2.59 16.46 7.49
C LYS A 360 3.07 15.08 7.98
N ALA A 361 4.29 14.67 7.59
CA ALA A 361 4.89 13.44 8.11
C ALA A 361 5.26 13.53 9.61
N GLU A 362 5.64 14.72 10.11
CA GLU A 362 5.86 14.92 11.54
C GLU A 362 4.55 14.87 12.33
N GLU A 363 3.44 15.40 11.80
CA GLU A 363 2.10 15.22 12.39
C GLU A 363 1.67 13.75 12.44
N ALA A 364 2.15 12.94 11.48
CA ALA A 364 1.89 11.50 11.40
C ALA A 364 2.97 10.64 12.10
N ALA A 365 3.72 11.20 13.05
CA ALA A 365 4.89 10.55 13.66
C ALA A 365 4.61 9.20 14.33
N SER A 366 3.42 8.99 14.89
CA SER A 366 2.99 7.74 15.53
C SER A 366 2.54 6.67 14.53
N SER A 367 2.47 6.99 13.24
CA SER A 367 2.08 6.02 12.21
C SER A 367 3.03 4.83 12.16
N PRO A 368 2.51 3.59 12.18
CA PRO A 368 3.33 2.39 12.08
C PRO A 368 3.90 2.14 10.68
N ARG A 369 3.61 3.00 9.69
CA ARG A 369 4.01 2.83 8.30
C ARG A 369 5.50 3.15 8.10
N PRO A 370 6.34 2.20 7.63
CA PRO A 370 7.76 2.46 7.36
C PRO A 370 8.01 3.66 6.43
N ALA A 371 7.11 3.90 5.48
CA ALA A 371 7.22 5.02 4.54
C ALA A 371 7.21 6.39 5.24
N ILE A 372 6.47 6.56 6.34
CA ILE A 372 6.44 7.80 7.13
C ILE A 372 7.77 7.98 7.88
N ALA A 373 8.29 6.95 8.52
CA ALA A 373 9.58 7.02 9.20
C ALA A 373 10.72 7.36 8.21
N ILE A 374 10.70 6.77 7.00
CA ILE A 374 11.62 7.08 5.91
C ILE A 374 11.48 8.54 5.45
N LEU A 375 10.26 9.06 5.34
CA LEU A 375 10.02 10.45 4.96
C LEU A 375 10.52 11.42 6.02
N ARG A 376 10.28 11.15 7.31
CA ARG A 376 10.79 11.92 8.45
C ARG A 376 12.32 11.87 8.57
N ALA A 377 12.95 10.72 8.31
CA ALA A 377 14.40 10.61 8.25
C ALA A 377 15.00 11.45 7.13
N ARG A 378 14.34 11.51 5.95
CA ARG A 378 14.73 12.43 4.88
C ARG A 378 14.62 13.89 5.35
N GLY A 379 13.58 14.24 6.09
CA GLY A 379 13.41 15.57 6.69
C GLY A 379 14.58 15.95 7.60
N ALA A 380 14.99 15.03 8.49
CA ALA A 380 16.13 15.20 9.38
C ALA A 380 17.44 15.44 8.58
N LEU A 381 17.68 14.66 7.53
CA LEU A 381 18.83 14.88 6.64
C LEU A 381 18.80 16.25 5.97
N LEU A 382 17.65 16.70 5.51
CA LEU A 382 17.50 18.04 4.88
C LEU A 382 17.70 19.18 5.89
N ALA A 383 17.32 18.95 7.15
CA ALA A 383 17.53 19.88 8.25
C ALA A 383 18.97 19.86 8.82
N GLY A 384 19.86 18.98 8.32
CA GLY A 384 21.23 18.87 8.80
C GLY A 384 21.40 18.05 10.07
N ASP A 385 20.44 17.21 10.40
CA ASP A 385 20.49 16.29 11.55
C ASP A 385 20.59 14.82 11.10
N PRO A 386 21.79 14.34 10.71
CA PRO A 386 22.00 12.96 10.28
C PRO A 386 21.83 11.95 11.42
N ALA A 387 22.11 12.32 12.68
CA ALA A 387 21.97 11.42 13.83
C ALA A 387 20.51 11.07 14.07
N ALA A 388 19.61 12.04 14.03
CA ALA A 388 18.17 11.78 14.11
C ALA A 388 17.67 10.94 12.92
N ALA A 389 18.24 11.10 11.73
CA ALA A 389 17.91 10.28 10.57
C ALA A 389 18.29 8.81 10.80
N VAL A 390 19.50 8.51 11.30
CA VAL A 390 19.95 7.17 11.65
C VAL A 390 19.02 6.55 12.68
N GLN A 391 18.74 7.26 13.79
CA GLN A 391 17.87 6.77 14.85
C GLN A 391 16.47 6.40 14.33
N ARG A 392 15.87 7.24 13.49
CA ARG A 392 14.53 7.01 12.91
C ARG A 392 14.52 5.79 11.99
N LEU A 393 15.57 5.60 11.18
CA LEU A 393 15.67 4.52 10.21
C LEU A 393 15.98 3.16 10.86
N GLN A 394 16.80 3.14 11.92
CA GLN A 394 17.14 1.92 12.67
C GLN A 394 15.95 1.38 13.48
N ARG A 395 15.05 2.25 13.94
CA ARG A 395 13.84 1.85 14.66
C ARG A 395 12.77 1.19 13.78
N ILE A 396 12.94 1.20 12.46
CA ILE A 396 11.98 0.53 11.57
C ILE A 396 12.15 -0.97 11.70
N ASP A 397 11.10 -1.66 12.11
CA ASP A 397 11.04 -3.12 12.14
C ASP A 397 11.10 -3.69 10.72
N GLU A 398 12.13 -4.47 10.45
CA GLU A 398 12.39 -5.05 9.12
C GLU A 398 11.32 -6.08 8.69
N SER A 399 10.66 -6.74 9.64
CA SER A 399 9.56 -7.66 9.35
C SER A 399 8.37 -6.98 8.68
N ARG A 400 8.24 -5.67 8.83
CA ARG A 400 7.18 -4.85 8.19
C ARG A 400 7.45 -4.51 6.71
N PHE A 401 8.61 -4.86 6.19
CA PHE A 401 8.85 -4.78 4.75
C PHE A 401 8.33 -6.06 4.07
N GLU A 402 7.09 -6.03 3.62
CA GLU A 402 6.56 -7.09 2.74
C GLU A 402 7.45 -7.28 1.51
N ALA A 403 7.41 -8.46 0.90
CA ALA A 403 8.13 -8.76 -0.35
C ALA A 403 7.88 -7.73 -1.47
N LYS A 404 6.69 -7.10 -1.48
CA LYS A 404 6.33 -5.99 -2.38
C LYS A 404 6.97 -4.64 -2.01
N SER A 405 7.57 -4.52 -0.82
CA SER A 405 8.14 -3.27 -0.28
C SER A 405 9.64 -3.13 -0.48
N MET A 406 10.27 -3.95 -1.33
CA MET A 406 11.71 -3.92 -1.61
C MET A 406 12.22 -2.50 -1.97
N ARG A 407 11.38 -1.70 -2.65
CA ARG A 407 11.72 -0.30 -2.97
C ARG A 407 11.87 0.58 -1.72
N LEU A 408 11.06 0.36 -0.68
CA LEU A 408 11.14 1.10 0.58
C LEU A 408 12.36 0.67 1.38
N ALA A 409 12.65 -0.64 1.47
CA ALA A 409 13.83 -1.17 2.13
C ALA A 409 15.11 -0.62 1.48
N ARG A 410 15.18 -0.62 0.15
CA ARG A 410 16.28 -0.01 -0.61
C ARG A 410 16.43 1.49 -0.34
N ARG A 411 15.30 2.23 -0.27
CA ARG A 411 15.31 3.67 0.06
C ARG A 411 15.80 3.91 1.49
N ARG A 412 15.40 3.07 2.45
CA ARG A 412 15.89 3.12 3.83
C ARG A 412 17.41 2.99 3.87
N GLN A 413 17.97 1.97 3.24
CA GLN A 413 19.42 1.74 3.23
C GLN A 413 20.20 2.89 2.57
N ARG A 414 19.69 3.44 1.48
CA ARG A 414 20.31 4.63 0.86
C ARG A 414 20.32 5.84 1.80
N LEU A 415 19.24 6.08 2.52
CA LEU A 415 19.18 7.19 3.48
C LEU A 415 20.09 6.95 4.68
N LEU A 416 20.22 5.70 5.15
CA LEU A 416 21.21 5.31 6.18
C LEU A 416 22.62 5.60 5.70
N GLY A 417 22.98 5.19 4.50
CA GLY A 417 24.30 5.47 3.93
C GLY A 417 24.58 6.96 3.84
N LEU A 418 23.62 7.78 3.36
CA LEU A 418 23.76 9.24 3.33
C LEU A 418 23.84 9.87 4.72
N ALA A 419 23.21 9.28 5.73
CA ALA A 419 23.29 9.76 7.10
C ALA A 419 24.66 9.42 7.71
N PHE A 420 25.16 8.22 7.51
CA PHE A 420 26.49 7.80 7.96
C PHE A 420 27.60 8.59 7.25
N ASP A 421 27.45 8.86 5.94
CA ASP A 421 28.35 9.74 5.19
C ASP A 421 28.50 11.12 5.84
N ARG A 422 27.38 11.74 6.23
CA ARG A 422 27.40 13.05 6.91
C ARG A 422 27.89 13.01 8.35
N LEU A 423 27.93 11.83 8.96
CA LEU A 423 28.52 11.58 10.27
C LEU A 423 30.00 11.17 10.19
N GLU A 424 30.56 11.15 8.98
CA GLU A 424 31.94 10.70 8.71
C GLU A 424 32.19 9.24 9.13
N GLN A 425 31.12 8.43 9.15
CA GLN A 425 31.15 6.99 9.44
C GLN A 425 31.24 6.22 8.12
N TRP A 426 32.40 6.31 7.45
CA TRP A 426 32.60 5.82 6.09
C TRP A 426 32.35 4.32 5.91
N PRO A 427 32.83 3.42 6.83
CA PRO A 427 32.56 2.00 6.73
C PRO A 427 31.05 1.66 6.79
N ASP A 428 30.33 2.31 7.71
CA ASP A 428 28.89 2.12 7.86
C ASP A 428 28.10 2.64 6.65
N ALA A 429 28.60 3.75 6.08
CA ALA A 429 28.03 4.31 4.85
C ALA A 429 28.17 3.33 3.68
N VAL A 430 29.37 2.77 3.47
CA VAL A 430 29.63 1.76 2.42
C VAL A 430 28.74 0.53 2.62
N GLU A 431 28.66 -0.01 3.82
CA GLU A 431 27.80 -1.19 4.07
C GLU A 431 26.33 -0.89 3.77
N ALA A 432 25.80 0.24 4.23
CA ALA A 432 24.42 0.65 3.96
C ALA A 432 24.16 0.84 2.45
N PHE A 433 25.07 1.47 1.70
CA PHE A 433 24.96 1.58 0.25
C PHE A 433 25.00 0.22 -0.44
N MET A 434 25.90 -0.67 0.00
CA MET A 434 26.01 -2.00 -0.57
C MET A 434 24.78 -2.87 -0.25
N GLN A 435 24.18 -2.73 0.93
CA GLN A 435 22.90 -3.39 1.22
C GLN A 435 21.80 -2.89 0.27
N ALA A 436 21.77 -1.59 -0.03
CA ALA A 436 20.83 -1.07 -1.03
C ALA A 436 21.08 -1.63 -2.44
N GLN A 437 22.33 -1.89 -2.83
CA GLN A 437 22.70 -2.51 -4.09
C GLN A 437 22.28 -4.00 -4.14
N ARG A 438 22.56 -4.78 -3.09
CA ARG A 438 22.18 -6.21 -2.98
C ARG A 438 20.68 -6.45 -3.08
N MET A 439 19.85 -5.46 -2.75
CA MET A 439 18.40 -5.47 -2.96
C MET A 439 18.00 -5.25 -4.43
N GLY A 440 18.94 -5.02 -5.33
CA GLY A 440 18.72 -5.01 -6.77
C GLY A 440 18.79 -6.44 -7.33
N SER A 441 17.98 -6.72 -8.35
CA SER A 441 17.85 -8.07 -8.92
C SER A 441 18.62 -8.29 -10.22
N THR A 442 19.44 -7.33 -10.65
CA THR A 442 19.99 -7.32 -11.99
C THR A 442 21.49 -7.62 -12.01
N ARG A 443 21.86 -8.44 -12.98
CA ARG A 443 23.25 -8.79 -13.28
C ARG A 443 23.92 -7.63 -14.03
N LEU A 444 25.24 -7.43 -13.83
CA LEU A 444 26.02 -6.51 -14.65
C LEU A 444 26.02 -6.98 -16.13
N PRO A 445 25.98 -6.03 -17.09
CA PRO A 445 26.12 -6.38 -18.49
C PRO A 445 27.46 -7.06 -18.77
N ASP A 446 27.44 -8.15 -19.55
CA ASP A 446 28.66 -8.78 -20.02
C ASP A 446 29.30 -7.88 -21.08
N LEU A 447 30.55 -7.50 -20.86
CA LEU A 447 31.37 -6.77 -21.81
C LEU A 447 32.44 -7.71 -22.33
N LEU A 448 32.76 -7.61 -23.65
CA LEU A 448 33.83 -8.35 -24.25
C LEU A 448 35.19 -7.87 -23.71
N SER A 449 36.10 -8.80 -23.45
CA SER A 449 37.49 -8.43 -23.21
C SER A 449 38.09 -7.87 -24.50
N LEU A 450 38.69 -6.68 -24.43
CA LEU A 450 39.32 -6.01 -25.56
C LEU A 450 40.83 -6.39 -25.59
N ASP A 451 41.25 -7.07 -26.62
CA ASP A 451 42.65 -7.31 -26.94
C ASP A 451 43.08 -6.52 -28.20
N GLU A 452 44.36 -6.45 -28.46
CA GLU A 452 44.93 -5.68 -29.59
C GLU A 452 44.38 -6.18 -30.94
N GLY A 453 44.12 -7.45 -31.09
CA GLY A 453 43.58 -8.05 -32.33
C GLY A 453 42.15 -7.61 -32.58
N THR A 454 41.31 -7.65 -31.52
CA THR A 454 39.92 -7.17 -31.57
C THR A 454 39.86 -5.67 -31.83
N GLU A 455 40.71 -4.84 -31.18
CA GLU A 455 40.81 -3.42 -31.45
C GLU A 455 41.15 -3.11 -32.90
N ALA A 456 42.18 -3.79 -33.44
CA ALA A 456 42.61 -3.60 -34.82
C ALA A 456 41.52 -3.97 -35.83
N ALA A 457 40.82 -5.09 -35.61
CA ALA A 457 39.70 -5.53 -36.44
C ALA A 457 38.55 -4.53 -36.46
N LEU A 458 38.15 -4.01 -35.29
CA LEU A 458 37.07 -3.01 -35.16
C LEU A 458 37.43 -1.71 -35.88
N ARG A 459 38.67 -1.23 -35.75
CA ARG A 459 39.14 -0.03 -36.46
C ARG A 459 39.17 -0.22 -37.97
N GLN A 460 39.58 -1.37 -38.45
CA GLN A 460 39.57 -1.71 -39.86
C GLN A 460 38.14 -1.69 -40.41
N LEU A 461 37.20 -2.36 -39.75
CA LEU A 461 35.78 -2.34 -40.11
C LEU A 461 35.18 -0.93 -40.09
N ALA A 462 35.58 -0.06 -39.15
CA ALA A 462 35.12 1.32 -39.06
C ALA A 462 35.73 2.23 -40.16
N ALA A 463 36.78 1.81 -40.82
CA ALA A 463 37.39 2.52 -41.95
C ALA A 463 36.78 2.15 -43.33
N GLU A 464 36.01 1.07 -43.40
CA GLU A 464 35.28 0.65 -44.59
C GLU A 464 34.27 1.72 -45.08
N PRO A 465 33.87 1.75 -46.39
CA PRO A 465 32.94 2.76 -46.91
C PRO A 465 31.63 2.86 -46.18
N ALA A 466 31.18 4.08 -45.91
CA ALA A 466 29.89 4.38 -45.30
C ALA A 466 28.75 4.32 -46.33
N LEU A 467 27.49 4.38 -45.84
CA LEU A 467 26.30 4.45 -46.67
C LEU A 467 26.31 5.76 -47.50
N GLU A 468 26.25 5.62 -48.82
CA GLU A 468 26.35 6.75 -49.75
C GLU A 468 25.15 7.67 -49.70
N GLU A 469 23.94 7.11 -49.61
CA GLU A 469 22.68 7.87 -49.52
C GLU A 469 22.11 7.83 -48.10
N ALA A 470 22.76 8.54 -47.17
CA ALA A 470 22.26 8.68 -45.81
C ALA A 470 21.14 9.75 -45.74
N ARG A 471 20.04 9.42 -45.09
CA ARG A 471 18.90 10.35 -44.87
C ARG A 471 18.83 10.85 -43.42
N GLY A 472 18.33 12.08 -43.24
CA GLY A 472 18.08 12.70 -41.94
C GLY A 472 19.36 13.12 -41.18
N VAL A 473 19.18 13.70 -40.01
CA VAL A 473 20.28 14.17 -39.15
C VAL A 473 20.95 12.98 -38.46
N ALA A 474 22.27 12.97 -38.45
CA ALA A 474 23.05 11.93 -37.78
C ALA A 474 22.87 12.01 -36.25
N PRO A 475 22.75 10.86 -35.56
CA PRO A 475 22.55 10.86 -34.11
C PRO A 475 23.78 11.28 -33.33
N ILE A 476 23.54 11.76 -32.11
CA ILE A 476 24.54 11.88 -31.05
C ILE A 476 24.37 10.70 -30.11
N LEU A 477 25.39 9.87 -29.96
CA LEU A 477 25.41 8.81 -28.95
C LEU A 477 25.88 9.41 -27.63
N LEU A 478 24.97 9.51 -26.65
CA LEU A 478 25.28 9.99 -25.31
C LEU A 478 25.60 8.79 -24.42
N CYS A 479 26.82 8.71 -23.95
CA CYS A 479 27.33 7.61 -23.14
C CYS A 479 27.95 8.14 -21.86
N GLY A 480 27.89 7.34 -20.80
CA GLY A 480 28.57 7.61 -19.53
C GLY A 480 28.50 6.40 -18.63
N LEU A 481 29.53 6.19 -17.85
CA LEU A 481 29.59 5.12 -16.86
C LEU A 481 28.61 5.41 -15.73
N PRO A 482 28.22 4.41 -14.93
CA PRO A 482 27.45 4.65 -13.70
C PRO A 482 28.11 5.71 -12.83
N GLY A 483 27.35 6.64 -12.27
CA GLY A 483 27.86 7.75 -11.47
C GLY A 483 28.45 8.92 -12.27
N SER A 484 28.57 8.82 -13.60
CA SER A 484 29.15 9.88 -14.44
C SER A 484 28.31 11.16 -14.55
N GLY A 485 27.07 11.17 -14.09
CA GLY A 485 26.18 12.32 -14.28
C GLY A 485 25.53 12.41 -15.68
N VAL A 486 25.56 11.34 -16.47
CA VAL A 486 24.99 11.30 -17.83
C VAL A 486 23.50 11.67 -17.86
N ALA A 487 22.74 11.31 -16.82
CA ALA A 487 21.32 11.68 -16.70
C ALA A 487 21.11 13.20 -16.62
N GLN A 488 22.01 13.90 -15.94
CA GLN A 488 21.98 15.36 -15.81
C GLN A 488 22.31 16.04 -17.15
N VAL A 489 23.29 15.52 -17.88
CA VAL A 489 23.62 16.00 -19.23
C VAL A 489 22.49 15.69 -20.22
N ALA A 490 21.87 14.52 -20.12
CA ALA A 490 20.69 14.17 -20.93
C ALA A 490 19.52 15.17 -20.67
N ALA A 491 19.32 15.60 -19.42
CA ALA A 491 18.32 16.62 -19.08
C ALA A 491 18.66 17.98 -19.68
N LEU A 492 19.95 18.37 -19.65
CA LEU A 492 20.43 19.60 -20.28
C LEU A 492 20.19 19.60 -21.80
N LEU A 493 20.45 18.48 -22.46
CA LEU A 493 20.21 18.33 -23.91
C LEU A 493 18.72 18.29 -24.25
N ALA A 494 17.89 17.75 -23.38
CA ALA A 494 16.44 17.73 -23.58
C ALA A 494 15.77 19.10 -23.45
N ASP A 495 16.43 20.08 -22.86
CA ASP A 495 15.96 21.48 -22.80
C ASP A 495 16.21 22.22 -24.14
N GLN A 496 16.92 21.63 -25.12
CA GLN A 496 17.23 22.28 -26.39
C GLN A 496 16.04 22.19 -27.35
N SER A 497 15.70 23.30 -27.99
CA SER A 497 14.65 23.38 -28.99
C SER A 497 15.01 22.55 -30.25
N GLY A 498 14.09 21.75 -30.75
CA GLY A 498 14.29 20.90 -31.93
C GLY A 498 15.14 19.66 -31.69
N TRP A 499 15.38 19.31 -30.43
CA TRP A 499 16.12 18.11 -30.05
C TRP A 499 15.22 17.06 -29.44
N PHE A 500 15.52 15.79 -29.71
CA PHE A 500 14.83 14.64 -29.15
C PHE A 500 15.81 13.75 -28.43
N VAL A 501 15.76 13.74 -27.09
CA VAL A 501 16.57 12.86 -26.25
C VAL A 501 15.84 11.56 -26.01
N ARG A 502 16.31 10.50 -26.63
CA ARG A 502 15.79 9.15 -26.50
C ARG A 502 16.38 8.52 -25.23
N ARG A 503 15.63 8.65 -24.16
CA ARG A 503 16.00 8.08 -22.86
C ARG A 503 15.63 6.60 -22.80
N GLU A 504 16.50 5.82 -22.16
CA GLU A 504 16.22 4.43 -21.73
C GLU A 504 15.56 3.56 -22.82
N ARG A 505 16.36 2.95 -23.66
CA ARG A 505 15.88 2.08 -24.75
C ARG A 505 15.36 0.70 -24.28
N PHE A 506 15.38 0.42 -22.97
CA PHE A 506 14.92 -0.85 -22.45
C PHE A 506 13.37 -0.93 -22.47
N GLY A 507 12.86 -1.96 -23.15
CA GLY A 507 11.43 -2.16 -23.36
C GLY A 507 10.85 -1.55 -24.65
N ALA A 508 11.62 -0.75 -25.41
CA ALA A 508 11.24 -0.34 -26.75
C ALA A 508 11.51 -1.45 -27.78
N VAL A 509 10.86 -1.39 -28.95
CA VAL A 509 11.18 -2.29 -30.07
C VAL A 509 12.69 -2.20 -30.35
N PRO A 510 13.46 -3.30 -30.22
CA PRO A 510 14.89 -3.26 -30.35
C PRO A 510 15.28 -2.86 -31.78
N ASP A 511 16.10 -1.82 -31.90
CA ASP A 511 16.84 -1.55 -33.13
C ASP A 511 18.23 -2.23 -33.08
N PHE A 512 19.06 -2.07 -34.13
CA PHE A 512 20.36 -2.73 -34.15
C PHE A 512 21.39 -2.21 -33.13
N ILE A 513 21.11 -1.06 -32.49
CA ILE A 513 21.97 -0.48 -31.44
C ILE A 513 21.59 -1.05 -30.06
N SER A 514 20.30 -1.35 -29.83
CA SER A 514 19.76 -1.83 -28.55
C SER A 514 19.41 -3.32 -28.54
N ALA A 515 19.48 -4.00 -29.69
CA ALA A 515 19.28 -5.43 -29.81
C ALA A 515 20.49 -6.20 -29.23
N PRO A 516 20.34 -7.47 -28.87
CA PRO A 516 21.49 -8.36 -28.63
C PRO A 516 22.47 -8.29 -29.79
N PHE A 517 23.76 -8.32 -29.44
CA PHE A 517 24.82 -8.19 -30.46
C PHE A 517 24.66 -9.27 -31.52
N ASP A 518 24.72 -8.86 -32.81
CA ASP A 518 24.68 -9.72 -33.97
C ASP A 518 26.12 -9.86 -34.52
N GLU A 519 26.70 -11.04 -34.44
CA GLU A 519 28.07 -11.31 -34.91
C GLU A 519 28.31 -10.95 -36.38
N ARG A 520 27.25 -10.91 -37.20
CA ARG A 520 27.32 -10.43 -38.59
C ARG A 520 27.78 -8.98 -38.71
N LEU A 521 27.64 -8.18 -37.66
CA LEU A 521 28.14 -6.80 -37.61
C LEU A 521 29.69 -6.74 -37.57
N MET A 522 30.36 -7.84 -37.25
CA MET A 522 31.82 -7.98 -37.27
C MET A 522 32.36 -8.31 -38.64
N GLN A 523 31.55 -8.32 -39.68
CA GLN A 523 31.96 -8.57 -41.06
C GLN A 523 31.80 -7.31 -41.92
N PRO A 524 32.54 -7.19 -43.05
CA PRO A 524 32.33 -6.10 -44.01
C PRO A 524 30.90 -6.12 -44.53
N LEU A 525 30.14 -5.02 -44.27
CA LEU A 525 28.78 -4.87 -44.70
C LEU A 525 28.70 -4.14 -46.05
N HIS A 526 27.93 -4.67 -47.00
CA HIS A 526 27.66 -4.00 -48.28
C HIS A 526 26.56 -2.91 -48.12
N GLN A 527 26.45 -2.00 -49.13
CA GLN A 527 25.53 -0.84 -49.11
C GLN A 527 24.08 -1.18 -48.77
N ALA A 528 23.54 -2.30 -49.34
CA ALA A 528 22.18 -2.72 -49.06
C ALA A 528 21.99 -3.14 -47.57
N ALA A 529 22.96 -3.79 -46.96
CA ALA A 529 22.93 -4.14 -45.55
C ALA A 529 22.98 -2.89 -44.63
N LEU A 530 23.84 -1.93 -44.96
CA LEU A 530 23.91 -0.65 -44.29
C LEU A 530 22.58 0.13 -44.36
N ALA A 531 21.96 0.14 -45.56
CA ALA A 531 20.64 0.75 -45.73
C ALA A 531 19.52 0.09 -44.87
N VAL A 532 19.59 -1.22 -44.68
CA VAL A 532 18.69 -1.96 -43.80
C VAL A 532 18.91 -1.54 -42.34
N LEU A 533 20.16 -1.44 -41.89
CA LEU A 533 20.48 -0.98 -40.53
C LEU A 533 20.00 0.46 -40.30
N ALA A 534 20.25 1.38 -41.24
CA ALA A 534 19.79 2.76 -41.15
C ALA A 534 18.25 2.86 -41.06
N ARG A 535 17.50 2.05 -41.84
CA ARG A 535 16.04 1.96 -41.75
C ARG A 535 15.56 1.41 -40.42
N ARG A 536 16.22 0.37 -39.89
CA ARG A 536 15.91 -0.20 -38.55
C ARG A 536 16.08 0.82 -37.43
N TYR A 537 17.11 1.67 -37.54
CA TYR A 537 17.32 2.75 -36.58
C TYR A 537 16.19 3.80 -36.64
N ARG A 538 15.75 4.18 -37.83
CA ARG A 538 14.76 5.27 -38.04
C ARG A 538 13.31 4.86 -37.74
N ARG A 539 12.94 3.62 -38.02
CA ARG A 539 11.57 3.14 -37.89
C ARG A 539 10.91 3.44 -36.51
N PRO A 540 11.57 3.31 -35.37
CA PRO A 540 11.00 3.74 -34.07
C PRO A 540 10.82 5.25 -33.94
N LEU A 541 11.68 6.06 -34.55
CA LEU A 541 11.60 7.53 -34.57
C LEU A 541 10.41 8.00 -35.41
N GLU A 542 10.22 7.40 -36.57
CA GLU A 542 9.06 7.65 -37.46
C GLU A 542 7.72 7.32 -36.75
N ARG A 543 7.66 6.19 -36.05
CA ARG A 543 6.50 5.82 -35.23
C ARG A 543 6.24 6.82 -34.09
N ALA A 544 7.28 7.38 -33.52
CA ALA A 544 7.20 8.44 -32.52
C ALA A 544 6.94 9.83 -33.12
N LYS A 545 6.75 9.92 -34.46
CA LYS A 545 6.53 11.19 -35.21
C LYS A 545 7.66 12.21 -35.04
N VAL A 546 8.91 11.73 -34.86
CA VAL A 546 10.10 12.58 -34.82
C VAL A 546 10.46 12.99 -36.25
N ALA A 547 10.53 14.30 -36.51
CA ALA A 547 10.86 14.82 -37.84
C ALA A 547 12.29 14.45 -38.24
N GLU A 548 12.54 14.24 -39.55
CA GLU A 548 13.88 13.92 -40.07
C GLU A 548 14.92 15.02 -39.82
N THR A 549 14.49 16.27 -39.61
CA THR A 549 15.32 17.42 -39.29
C THR A 549 15.65 17.53 -37.80
N THR A 550 15.02 16.71 -36.95
CA THR A 550 15.23 16.74 -35.50
C THR A 550 16.56 16.10 -35.14
N GLN A 551 17.38 16.79 -34.32
CA GLN A 551 18.59 16.21 -33.78
C GLN A 551 18.21 15.16 -32.73
N VAL A 552 18.60 13.90 -32.96
CA VAL A 552 18.37 12.80 -32.04
C VAL A 552 19.61 12.61 -31.16
N VAL A 553 19.38 12.55 -29.85
CA VAL A 553 20.36 12.13 -28.86
C VAL A 553 19.94 10.78 -28.31
N ASP A 554 20.75 9.77 -28.57
CA ASP A 554 20.53 8.41 -28.08
C ASP A 554 21.35 8.17 -26.82
N TRP A 555 20.70 8.14 -25.67
CA TRP A 555 21.36 7.79 -24.43
C TRP A 555 21.52 6.27 -24.34
N LEU A 556 22.77 5.83 -24.43
CA LEU A 556 23.17 4.43 -24.29
C LEU A 556 23.78 4.21 -22.90
N PRO A 557 23.13 3.44 -22.02
CA PRO A 557 23.64 3.22 -20.66
C PRO A 557 24.92 2.36 -20.67
N VAL A 558 25.04 1.45 -21.63
CA VAL A 558 26.22 0.65 -21.90
C VAL A 558 26.52 0.73 -23.40
N LEU A 559 27.77 0.97 -23.73
CA LEU A 559 28.23 0.97 -25.12
C LEU A 559 29.02 -0.31 -25.38
N ASP A 560 28.48 -1.17 -26.21
CA ASP A 560 29.22 -2.28 -26.80
C ASP A 560 29.97 -1.76 -28.05
N THR A 561 31.29 -1.70 -27.98
CA THR A 561 32.10 -1.12 -29.04
C THR A 561 32.00 -1.88 -30.35
N ARG A 562 31.60 -3.17 -30.32
CA ARG A 562 31.40 -4.00 -31.51
C ARG A 562 30.37 -3.45 -32.49
N ILE A 563 29.40 -2.65 -31.99
CA ILE A 563 28.40 -2.04 -32.88
C ILE A 563 28.91 -0.77 -33.60
N ILE A 564 29.99 -0.16 -33.11
CA ILE A 564 30.43 1.16 -33.57
C ILE A 564 30.81 1.18 -35.05
N PRO A 565 31.55 0.18 -35.61
CA PRO A 565 31.80 0.16 -37.04
C PRO A 565 30.54 0.17 -37.89
N ALA A 566 29.53 -0.62 -37.53
CA ALA A 566 28.24 -0.63 -38.21
C ALA A 566 27.47 0.69 -38.03
N VAL A 567 27.46 1.29 -36.83
CA VAL A 567 26.84 2.61 -36.58
C VAL A 567 27.52 3.70 -37.44
N LYS A 568 28.84 3.81 -37.42
CA LYS A 568 29.57 4.80 -38.18
C LYS A 568 29.27 4.73 -39.68
N ARG A 569 29.18 3.50 -40.21
CA ARG A 569 28.95 3.25 -41.61
C ARG A 569 27.47 3.39 -42.05
N ALA A 570 26.52 2.91 -41.24
CA ALA A 570 25.11 2.99 -41.55
C ALA A 570 24.52 4.36 -41.27
N LEU A 571 25.07 5.12 -40.32
CA LEU A 571 24.63 6.45 -39.87
C LEU A 571 25.80 7.43 -39.92
N PRO A 572 26.31 7.76 -41.13
CA PRO A 572 27.50 8.63 -41.28
C PRO A 572 27.20 10.01 -40.62
N GLY A 573 28.24 10.58 -40.02
CA GLY A 573 28.15 11.81 -39.26
C GLY A 573 27.74 11.61 -37.77
N THR A 574 27.52 10.37 -37.31
CA THR A 574 27.31 10.05 -35.90
C THR A 574 28.47 10.60 -35.04
N ARG A 575 28.11 11.28 -33.96
CA ARG A 575 29.03 11.84 -32.97
C ARG A 575 28.86 11.12 -31.63
N LEU A 576 29.95 11.08 -30.84
CA LEU A 576 29.95 10.47 -29.52
C LEU A 576 30.12 11.58 -28.46
N LEU A 577 29.23 11.61 -27.50
CA LEU A 577 29.30 12.48 -26.33
C LEU A 577 29.50 11.60 -25.09
N ILE A 578 30.71 11.61 -24.55
CA ILE A 578 31.06 10.86 -23.34
C ILE A 578 30.97 11.78 -22.14
N VAL A 579 30.14 11.40 -21.17
CA VAL A 579 30.06 12.08 -19.88
C VAL A 579 30.92 11.32 -18.88
N ALA A 580 31.89 12.03 -18.29
CA ALA A 580 32.84 11.43 -17.35
C ALA A 580 33.15 12.41 -16.19
N ARG A 581 33.40 11.83 -15.03
CA ARG A 581 33.93 12.46 -13.82
C ARG A 581 35.15 11.65 -13.37
N GLU A 582 35.77 12.05 -12.26
CA GLU A 582 36.80 11.21 -11.64
C GLU A 582 36.29 9.80 -11.37
N PRO A 583 37.02 8.75 -11.77
CA PRO A 583 36.54 7.36 -11.65
C PRO A 583 36.13 6.96 -10.24
N GLN A 584 36.85 7.42 -9.23
CA GLN A 584 36.56 7.16 -7.81
C GLN A 584 35.23 7.77 -7.38
N ASP A 585 34.94 9.03 -7.78
CA ASP A 585 33.66 9.69 -7.54
C ASP A 585 32.52 8.98 -8.25
N MET A 586 32.75 8.51 -9.49
CA MET A 586 31.73 7.74 -10.23
C MET A 586 31.41 6.42 -9.55
N LEU A 587 32.41 5.70 -9.02
CA LEU A 587 32.20 4.45 -8.29
C LEU A 587 31.38 4.67 -7.02
N LEU A 588 31.73 5.72 -6.25
CA LEU A 588 31.02 6.09 -5.04
C LEU A 588 29.56 6.49 -5.35
N ASP A 589 29.34 7.32 -6.37
CA ASP A 589 28.01 7.73 -6.80
C ASP A 589 27.14 6.54 -7.27
N TRP A 590 27.74 5.60 -8.01
CA TRP A 590 27.04 4.38 -8.39
C TRP A 590 26.61 3.55 -7.17
N MET A 591 27.50 3.40 -6.22
CA MET A 591 27.25 2.67 -4.99
C MET A 591 26.10 3.33 -4.20
N ALA A 592 26.17 4.64 -3.99
CA ALA A 592 25.22 5.40 -3.19
C ALA A 592 23.85 5.61 -3.85
N PHE A 593 23.84 6.01 -5.12
CA PHE A 593 22.63 6.42 -5.84
C PHE A 593 22.09 5.37 -6.80
N GLY A 594 22.91 4.35 -7.10
CA GLY A 594 22.58 3.31 -8.06
C GLY A 594 22.72 3.77 -9.50
N TRP A 595 22.41 2.88 -10.43
CA TRP A 595 22.43 3.15 -11.85
C TRP A 595 21.00 3.16 -12.42
N SER A 596 20.74 3.96 -13.45
CA SER A 596 19.51 3.87 -14.21
C SER A 596 19.39 2.46 -14.77
N GLN A 597 18.18 1.86 -14.75
CA GLN A 597 17.85 0.55 -15.31
C GLN A 597 18.06 -0.68 -14.44
N GLY A 598 18.28 -0.51 -13.15
CA GLY A 598 18.23 -1.62 -12.22
C GLY A 598 19.45 -2.52 -12.21
N TYR A 599 20.55 -2.17 -12.88
CA TYR A 599 21.82 -2.84 -12.68
C TYR A 599 22.36 -2.55 -11.29
N SER A 600 22.72 -3.59 -10.55
CA SER A 600 23.25 -3.49 -9.19
C SER A 600 24.72 -3.85 -9.16
N MET A 601 25.47 -3.16 -8.31
CA MET A 601 26.86 -3.46 -8.03
C MET A 601 26.90 -4.66 -7.06
N PRO A 602 27.59 -5.77 -7.39
CA PRO A 602 27.72 -6.92 -6.48
C PRO A 602 28.56 -6.57 -5.24
N ASP A 603 29.71 -5.97 -5.47
CA ASP A 603 30.66 -5.45 -4.49
C ASP A 603 31.49 -4.31 -5.13
N PRO A 604 32.16 -3.46 -4.35
CA PRO A 604 32.92 -2.31 -4.88
C PRO A 604 34.05 -2.70 -5.83
N LEU A 605 34.77 -3.80 -5.55
CA LEU A 605 35.89 -4.25 -6.38
C LEU A 605 35.43 -4.76 -7.74
N THR A 606 34.38 -5.58 -7.77
CA THR A 606 33.74 -6.05 -9.01
C THR A 606 33.17 -4.88 -9.81
N GLY A 607 32.55 -3.92 -9.13
CA GLY A 607 32.07 -2.68 -9.75
C GLY A 607 33.20 -1.87 -10.41
N ALA A 608 34.30 -1.69 -9.71
CA ALA A 608 35.48 -0.98 -10.23
C ALA A 608 36.09 -1.67 -11.46
N ARG A 609 36.29 -2.97 -11.41
CA ARG A 609 36.82 -3.77 -12.56
C ARG A 609 35.90 -3.64 -13.77
N TRP A 610 34.58 -3.72 -13.56
CA TRP A 610 33.60 -3.56 -14.63
C TRP A 610 33.65 -2.13 -15.22
N MET A 611 33.71 -1.10 -14.37
CA MET A 611 33.84 0.29 -14.83
C MET A 611 35.09 0.53 -15.67
N ARG A 612 36.21 -0.05 -15.26
CA ARG A 612 37.47 0.02 -16.04
C ARG A 612 37.31 -0.58 -17.42
N LEU A 613 36.75 -1.81 -17.51
CA LEU A 613 36.49 -2.44 -18.80
C LEU A 613 35.54 -1.61 -19.66
N ALA A 614 34.48 -1.08 -19.08
CA ALA A 614 33.54 -0.21 -19.79
C ALA A 614 34.18 1.11 -20.26
N ALA A 615 35.12 1.68 -19.49
CA ALA A 615 35.90 2.84 -19.91
C ALA A 615 36.76 2.53 -21.13
N MET A 616 37.43 1.36 -21.18
CA MET A 616 38.20 0.92 -22.36
C MET A 616 37.30 0.83 -23.61
N HIS A 617 36.08 0.35 -23.49
CA HIS A 617 35.11 0.38 -24.59
C HIS A 617 34.79 1.80 -25.06
N LEU A 618 34.58 2.75 -24.16
CA LEU A 618 34.33 4.15 -24.51
C LEU A 618 35.54 4.79 -25.19
N ASP A 619 36.76 4.50 -24.72
CA ASP A 619 38.02 5.00 -25.32
C ASP A 619 38.24 4.45 -26.71
N LEU A 620 37.96 3.15 -26.94
CA LEU A 620 38.05 2.58 -28.27
C LEU A 620 37.01 3.18 -29.23
N ALA A 621 35.77 3.37 -28.79
CA ALA A 621 34.75 4.04 -29.58
C ALA A 621 35.14 5.50 -29.94
N ALA A 622 35.79 6.21 -29.02
CA ALA A 622 36.33 7.56 -29.24
C ALA A 622 37.45 7.59 -30.31
N LYS A 623 38.15 6.50 -30.55
CA LYS A 623 39.12 6.38 -31.64
C LYS A 623 38.48 6.17 -33.03
N MET A 624 37.19 5.82 -33.07
CA MET A 624 36.45 5.51 -34.31
C MET A 624 35.41 6.60 -34.68
N LEU A 625 34.89 7.37 -33.73
CA LEU A 625 33.89 8.39 -33.95
C LEU A 625 34.37 9.77 -33.47
N PRO A 626 33.90 10.88 -34.08
CA PRO A 626 34.12 12.21 -33.51
C PRO A 626 33.55 12.28 -32.09
N VAL A 627 34.41 12.68 -31.13
CA VAL A 627 34.06 12.61 -29.70
C VAL A 627 34.18 13.98 -29.02
N PHE A 628 33.28 14.24 -28.08
CA PHE A 628 33.42 15.29 -27.06
C PHE A 628 33.30 14.63 -25.68
N ARG A 629 34.21 15.02 -24.76
CA ARG A 629 34.16 14.58 -23.37
C ARG A 629 33.60 15.71 -22.52
N ALA A 630 32.50 15.46 -21.87
CA ALA A 630 31.75 16.40 -21.07
C ALA A 630 31.95 16.11 -19.58
N ASP A 631 32.40 17.12 -18.84
CA ASP A 631 32.36 17.12 -17.39
C ASP A 631 31.02 17.71 -16.92
N PRO A 632 30.13 16.90 -16.30
CA PRO A 632 28.83 17.37 -15.86
C PRO A 632 28.93 18.38 -14.74
N ASP A 633 29.96 18.36 -13.89
CA ASP A 633 30.14 19.31 -12.81
C ASP A 633 30.45 20.70 -13.36
N ALA A 634 31.30 20.78 -14.37
CA ALA A 634 31.60 22.04 -15.08
C ALA A 634 30.39 22.54 -15.89
N LEU A 635 29.67 21.67 -16.60
CA LEU A 635 28.50 22.04 -17.39
C LEU A 635 27.34 22.56 -16.54
N LEU A 636 27.11 21.94 -15.37
CA LEU A 636 26.01 22.23 -14.48
C LEU A 636 26.35 23.26 -13.39
N ALA A 637 27.58 23.78 -13.33
CA ALA A 637 27.96 24.83 -12.41
C ALA A 637 27.18 26.12 -12.70
N LYS A 638 26.95 26.97 -11.68
CA LYS A 638 26.35 28.31 -11.87
C LYS A 638 27.14 29.17 -12.84
N GLY A 639 28.47 29.02 -12.86
CA GLY A 639 29.41 29.71 -13.78
C GLY A 639 29.71 28.92 -15.07
N GLY A 640 29.09 27.81 -15.35
CA GLY A 640 29.44 26.86 -16.44
C GLY A 640 29.14 27.31 -17.87
N GLY A 641 28.90 28.61 -18.13
CA GLY A 641 28.60 29.12 -19.46
C GLY A 641 29.71 28.87 -20.49
N ALA A 642 30.99 28.90 -20.09
CA ALA A 642 32.09 28.58 -20.99
C ALA A 642 32.04 27.10 -21.44
N SER A 643 31.87 26.16 -20.53
CA SER A 643 31.76 24.74 -20.83
C SER A 643 30.51 24.43 -21.68
N ARG A 644 29.40 25.12 -21.45
CA ARG A 644 28.19 25.00 -22.28
C ARG A 644 28.37 25.57 -23.69
N ARG A 645 29.11 26.65 -23.87
CA ARG A 645 29.48 27.17 -25.21
C ARG A 645 30.37 26.20 -25.94
N GLN A 646 31.41 25.67 -25.30
CA GLN A 646 32.30 24.68 -25.89
C GLN A 646 31.56 23.39 -26.33
N LEU A 647 30.64 22.92 -25.48
CA LEU A 647 29.76 21.83 -25.84
C LEU A 647 28.85 22.22 -27.02
N GLY A 648 28.31 23.43 -27.01
CA GLY A 648 27.46 23.98 -28.08
C GLY A 648 28.18 23.98 -29.42
N GLU A 649 29.42 24.52 -29.47
CA GLU A 649 30.24 24.53 -30.68
C GLU A 649 30.43 23.12 -31.26
N HIS A 650 30.75 22.14 -30.40
CA HIS A 650 30.87 20.74 -30.83
C HIS A 650 29.53 20.18 -31.38
N LEU A 651 28.41 20.60 -30.83
CA LEU A 651 27.08 20.16 -31.20
C LEU A 651 26.46 20.97 -32.36
N GLY A 652 27.14 22.02 -32.83
CA GLY A 652 26.64 22.92 -33.87
C GLY A 652 25.61 23.95 -33.36
N LEU A 653 25.70 24.30 -32.07
CA LEU A 653 24.89 25.30 -31.39
C LEU A 653 25.76 26.50 -30.96
N THR A 654 25.20 27.67 -30.81
CA THR A 654 25.93 28.84 -30.24
C THR A 654 26.22 28.64 -28.76
N GLU A 655 25.26 28.09 -28.01
CA GLU A 655 25.40 27.73 -26.60
C GLU A 655 24.31 26.66 -26.29
N VAL A 656 24.58 25.77 -25.32
CA VAL A 656 23.60 24.85 -24.78
C VAL A 656 22.75 25.57 -23.72
N ALA A 657 21.47 25.69 -23.97
CA ALA A 657 20.52 26.39 -23.09
C ALA A 657 20.36 25.73 -21.71
N TRP A 658 20.29 26.58 -20.68
CA TRP A 658 20.08 26.15 -19.29
C TRP A 658 18.59 26.20 -18.93
N GLY A 659 17.86 25.15 -19.26
CA GLY A 659 16.42 25.06 -19.10
C GLY A 659 15.94 24.47 -17.75
N PRO A 660 14.61 24.28 -17.62
CA PRO A 660 13.99 23.77 -16.38
C PRO A 660 14.44 22.36 -15.99
N LEU A 661 14.62 21.45 -16.98
CA LEU A 661 15.03 20.07 -16.74
C LEU A 661 16.46 20.02 -16.18
N ALA A 662 17.36 20.80 -16.74
CA ALA A 662 18.74 20.92 -16.25
C ALA A 662 18.80 21.48 -14.82
N ARG A 663 18.00 22.51 -14.52
CA ARG A 663 17.91 23.07 -13.15
C ARG A 663 17.44 22.04 -12.12
N GLY A 664 16.50 21.16 -12.49
CA GLY A 664 15.98 20.10 -11.63
C GLY A 664 16.91 18.89 -11.48
N ALA A 665 17.85 18.70 -12.41
CA ALA A 665 18.62 17.46 -12.53
C ALA A 665 19.63 17.23 -11.38
N ARG A 666 20.03 18.28 -10.63
CA ARG A 666 20.98 18.16 -9.50
C ARG A 666 20.35 17.69 -8.20
N ARG A 667 19.02 17.77 -8.08
CA ARG A 667 18.30 17.38 -6.87
C ARG A 667 17.26 16.31 -7.23
N GLY A 668 17.26 15.23 -6.49
CA GLY A 668 16.20 14.24 -6.60
C GLY A 668 14.83 14.82 -6.19
N ARG A 669 13.75 14.17 -6.55
CA ARG A 669 12.37 14.57 -6.20
C ARG A 669 12.19 14.87 -4.71
N GLY A 670 12.99 14.24 -3.84
CA GLY A 670 12.96 14.44 -2.40
C GLY A 670 13.82 15.58 -1.86
N GLY A 671 14.47 16.39 -2.73
CA GLY A 671 15.32 17.51 -2.34
C GLY A 671 16.75 17.14 -1.93
N LEU A 672 17.07 15.85 -1.72
CA LEU A 672 18.43 15.37 -1.47
C LEU A 672 19.25 15.36 -2.77
N PRO A 673 20.60 15.46 -2.69
CA PRO A 673 21.45 15.34 -3.86
C PRO A 673 21.31 13.95 -4.52
N VAL A 674 21.58 13.89 -5.82
CA VAL A 674 21.61 12.66 -6.62
C VAL A 674 23.03 12.25 -7.01
N CYS A 675 24.00 13.00 -6.61
CA CYS A 675 25.43 12.72 -6.74
C CYS A 675 26.18 13.48 -5.65
N PHE A 676 27.35 13.00 -5.27
CA PHE A 676 28.27 13.72 -4.40
C PHE A 676 28.98 14.87 -5.16
N THR A 677 29.60 15.77 -4.42
CA THR A 677 30.47 16.81 -4.99
C THR A 677 31.76 16.18 -5.53
N ALA A 678 32.38 16.81 -6.53
CA ALA A 678 33.64 16.33 -7.07
C ALA A 678 34.71 16.26 -5.96
N GLY A 679 35.47 15.19 -5.95
CA GLY A 679 36.50 14.88 -4.95
C GLY A 679 36.01 14.28 -3.64
N HIS A 680 34.70 14.05 -3.50
CA HIS A 680 34.12 13.48 -2.26
C HIS A 680 34.64 12.05 -1.97
N ALA A 681 34.94 11.27 -3.00
CA ALA A 681 35.49 9.92 -2.86
C ALA A 681 36.82 9.88 -2.08
N ALA A 682 37.54 10.98 -1.98
CA ALA A 682 38.77 11.04 -1.20
C ALA A 682 38.58 10.66 0.28
N HIS A 683 37.41 10.91 0.84
CA HIS A 683 37.04 10.53 2.22
C HIS A 683 36.93 9.00 2.41
N TYR A 684 36.70 8.27 1.32
CA TYR A 684 36.53 6.81 1.33
C TYR A 684 37.80 6.04 0.97
N ARG A 685 38.94 6.73 0.81
CA ARG A 685 40.19 6.13 0.29
C ARG A 685 40.66 4.91 1.08
N GLU A 686 40.55 4.93 2.39
CA GLU A 686 40.96 3.80 3.24
C GLU A 686 39.98 2.61 3.08
N VAL A 687 38.68 2.88 3.10
CA VAL A 687 37.63 1.86 3.10
C VAL A 687 37.50 1.20 1.72
N LEU A 688 37.75 1.95 0.63
CA LEU A 688 37.63 1.49 -0.75
C LEU A 688 38.97 1.34 -1.47
N SER A 689 40.09 1.21 -0.75
CA SER A 689 41.44 1.21 -1.30
C SER A 689 41.64 0.20 -2.42
N GLU A 690 41.18 -1.05 -2.25
CA GLU A 690 41.29 -2.11 -3.28
C GLU A 690 40.44 -1.77 -4.54
N ALA A 691 39.24 -1.27 -4.34
CA ALA A 691 38.37 -0.90 -5.44
C ALA A 691 38.92 0.30 -6.23
N PHE A 692 39.44 1.30 -5.53
CA PHE A 692 40.09 2.45 -6.19
C PHE A 692 41.37 2.07 -6.93
N ALA A 693 42.21 1.19 -6.37
CA ALA A 693 43.37 0.66 -7.08
C ALA A 693 42.97 -0.12 -8.35
N ALA A 694 41.84 -0.82 -8.33
CA ALA A 694 41.34 -1.52 -9.50
C ALA A 694 40.80 -0.62 -10.63
N LEU A 695 40.50 0.65 -10.33
CA LEU A 695 40.15 1.65 -11.36
C LEU A 695 41.40 2.16 -12.09
N ASP A 696 42.52 2.30 -11.38
CA ASP A 696 43.75 2.92 -11.89
C ASP A 696 44.66 1.93 -12.66
N GLY A 697 44.60 0.67 -12.32
CA GLY A 697 45.55 -0.28 -12.86
C GLY A 697 45.21 -1.65 -13.11
#